data_a2e5cfae0bb1f691658edd84048a5662
#
_entry.id   a2e5cfae0bb1f691658edd84048a5662
#
_cell.length_a   1.000
_cell.length_b   1.000
_cell.length_c   1.000
_cell.angle_alpha   90.00
_cell.angle_beta   90.00
_cell.angle_gamma   90.00
#
_symmetry.space_group_name_H-M   'P 1'
#
loop_
_entity.id
_entity.type
_entity.pdbx_description
1 polymer ?
#
loop_
_entity_poly.entity_id
_entity_poly.type
_entity_poly.pdbx_seq_one_letter_code
_entity_poly.pdbx_strand_id
1 'polypeptide(L)'
;MSQSTRESTPRTSSRRRSLALTAAALIGAAGLVAPLPASPAQAATDAFSCTGAAAFFNSTTAGTLSRRQYSTPGRDGGVFTAATPIGPSGWQTFGRLLGGPDGRVYGINSTGLNRYRWTGSNWETIDGKQNLIISSSFTNYATAAYRNKITVDQIGDFYAVDAQGKLRWYRFDEPTRKWTIDARVIDSGWDRYNLIVAGAPGVLYGRTSDGKLYRHRFDPASQRWLLRDRQVGSSDWQGFTKGLFSAGGDTLFGIQADGDLFQYRFREDNLSWALTADQIGNGWGGFPNVFTTTNTCRQGAITSPALPATPARQNAPLAVVQAPPAGTALGSLEIAYTDNIGQLRHGRANPDSLYSIQWSPAPGTEAYTGKPSLVSDAQNRVTIVAHETTSNVGSLTQKTPAMPDWNPWLALGGAMRSEPTAVRLSDDTRVVFALDAEGALWHRRQDGTAGDLFPWTPLGGTGLTGTPVAVPGADGTATLLVANAAGTLQAATYKGGALTSAWTGLGGTGFVDTPSVVTLPGRRLMVFARHTDGVVKSQLQNIDGTWPGTWTAVGASGITPVGSPTAVLSPNTGRVSVFTRTTDDTIQHSRQTAAGSTAWGDWATATVPDETYPTDPTAFVFQNSNGIRLGFVSRTANGSVRLYDTDESAASLATRAAPAAGISFTRQEIPQPRDN
;
A
#
# COMPACT_ATOMS: atom_id res chain seq x y z
N MET A 1 66.17 -27.89 -5.67
CA MET A 1 66.68 -27.39 -6.96
C MET A 1 65.71 -26.33 -7.42
N SER A 2 66.16 -25.18 -7.23
CA SER A 2 66.52 -24.05 -8.11
C SER A 2 65.25 -23.23 -8.44
N GLN A 3 64.99 -22.12 -7.77
CA GLN A 3 65.48 -20.74 -8.01
C GLN A 3 65.02 -20.25 -9.40
N SER A 4 64.47 -19.07 -9.65
CA SER A 4 64.73 -17.77 -9.06
C SER A 4 63.86 -16.70 -9.76
N THR A 5 63.37 -15.78 -9.04
CA THR A 5 63.59 -14.30 -9.00
C THR A 5 62.95 -13.45 -10.09
N ARG A 6 62.12 -12.49 -9.64
CA ARG A 6 62.31 -11.00 -9.66
C ARG A 6 62.23 -10.33 -11.04
N GLU A 7 61.61 -9.21 -11.23
CA GLU A 7 61.61 -7.86 -10.61
C GLU A 7 60.53 -6.99 -11.28
N SER A 8 59.78 -6.21 -10.59
CA SER A 8 59.70 -4.80 -10.25
C SER A 8 59.56 -3.77 -11.38
N THR A 9 58.48 -3.03 -11.29
CA THR A 9 58.13 -1.60 -11.52
C THR A 9 59.19 -0.66 -12.19
N PRO A 10 58.91 0.58 -12.63
CA PRO A 10 57.75 1.46 -12.41
C PRO A 10 57.39 2.48 -13.55
N ARG A 11 56.30 3.22 -13.33
CA ARG A 11 55.99 4.64 -13.68
C ARG A 11 56.32 5.22 -15.06
N THR A 12 55.34 5.89 -15.69
CA THR A 12 55.30 7.38 -15.72
C THR A 12 54.06 7.94 -16.45
N SER A 13 53.64 9.08 -15.94
CA SER A 13 52.60 10.00 -16.40
C SER A 13 52.93 10.69 -17.73
N SER A 14 51.91 11.03 -18.54
CA SER A 14 51.95 12.33 -19.25
C SER A 14 50.56 12.81 -19.66
N ARG A 15 50.25 13.99 -19.18
CA ARG A 15 49.16 14.87 -19.68
C ARG A 15 49.54 15.33 -21.11
N ARG A 16 48.55 15.38 -22.01
CA ARG A 16 48.53 16.43 -23.05
C ARG A 16 47.08 16.88 -23.33
N ARG A 17 46.88 18.16 -23.11
CA ARG A 17 45.79 18.98 -23.66
C ARG A 17 46.04 19.19 -25.15
N SER A 18 44.99 19.23 -25.96
CA SER A 18 44.95 20.04 -27.18
C SER A 18 43.54 20.48 -27.52
N LEU A 19 43.48 21.76 -27.88
CA LEU A 19 42.32 22.56 -28.21
C LEU A 19 41.72 22.24 -29.60
N ALA A 20 40.40 22.45 -29.66
CA ALA A 20 39.55 23.05 -30.67
C ALA A 20 39.96 23.07 -32.17
N LEU A 21 38.97 22.71 -33.02
CA LEU A 21 38.59 23.54 -34.17
C LEU A 21 37.17 23.17 -34.63
N THR A 22 36.40 24.23 -34.77
CA THR A 22 35.04 24.30 -35.35
C THR A 22 35.04 24.05 -36.83
N ALA A 23 34.08 23.25 -37.33
CA ALA A 23 33.59 23.35 -38.69
C ALA A 23 32.08 23.02 -38.72
N ALA A 24 31.30 24.00 -39.11
CA ALA A 24 29.87 23.86 -39.38
C ALA A 24 29.63 23.21 -40.74
N ALA A 25 28.81 22.17 -40.76
CA ALA A 25 28.19 21.72 -42.01
C ALA A 25 26.72 21.37 -41.69
N LEU A 26 25.79 22.17 -42.23
CA LEU A 26 24.37 21.89 -42.30
C LEU A 26 24.13 20.77 -43.29
N ILE A 27 23.64 19.63 -42.83
CA ILE A 27 22.97 18.62 -43.69
C ILE A 27 21.74 18.17 -42.92
N GLY A 28 20.59 18.24 -43.61
CA GLY A 28 19.27 17.90 -43.05
C GLY A 28 19.21 16.48 -42.49
N ALA A 29 18.74 16.38 -41.28
CA ALA A 29 18.55 15.12 -40.60
C ALA A 29 17.05 14.80 -40.47
N ALA A 30 16.65 13.73 -41.14
CA ALA A 30 15.49 12.97 -40.71
C ALA A 30 15.75 12.46 -39.29
N GLY A 31 14.99 12.97 -38.31
CA GLY A 31 15.19 12.68 -36.91
C GLY A 31 14.88 11.23 -36.57
N LEU A 32 15.91 10.43 -36.41
CA LEU A 32 15.86 9.25 -35.57
C LEU A 32 15.83 9.73 -34.11
N VAL A 33 14.63 9.75 -33.50
CA VAL A 33 14.51 9.92 -32.05
C VAL A 33 15.05 8.66 -31.42
N ALA A 34 16.30 8.71 -30.96
CA ALA A 34 16.82 7.66 -30.09
C ALA A 34 15.96 7.59 -28.81
N PRO A 35 15.57 6.39 -28.34
CA PRO A 35 14.88 6.27 -27.07
C PRO A 35 15.80 6.85 -25.99
N LEU A 36 15.29 7.83 -25.25
CA LEU A 36 15.97 8.33 -24.05
C LEU A 36 16.21 7.13 -23.12
N PRO A 37 17.40 6.96 -22.58
CA PRO A 37 17.62 5.91 -21.59
C PRO A 37 16.63 6.13 -20.45
N ALA A 38 15.88 5.08 -20.12
CA ALA A 38 15.01 5.09 -18.96
C ALA A 38 15.85 5.55 -17.76
N SER A 39 15.48 6.67 -17.14
CA SER A 39 16.11 7.11 -15.89
C SER A 39 16.00 5.92 -14.92
N PRO A 40 17.10 5.53 -14.26
CA PRO A 40 17.04 4.47 -13.28
C PRO A 40 15.97 4.87 -12.26
N ALA A 41 15.11 3.92 -11.89
CA ALA A 41 14.13 4.13 -10.84
C ALA A 41 14.85 4.76 -9.64
N GLN A 42 14.45 5.98 -9.28
CA GLN A 42 15.08 6.68 -8.18
C GLN A 42 14.76 5.87 -6.93
N ALA A 43 15.77 5.24 -6.36
CA ALA A 43 15.61 4.47 -5.14
C ALA A 43 14.95 5.38 -4.10
N ALA A 44 13.86 4.90 -3.51
CA ALA A 44 13.18 5.64 -2.44
C ALA A 44 14.22 6.08 -1.41
N THR A 45 14.27 7.38 -1.12
CA THR A 45 15.18 7.92 -0.12
C THR A 45 14.81 7.29 1.23
N ASP A 46 15.80 6.68 1.88
CA ASP A 46 15.64 6.13 3.21
C ASP A 46 15.25 7.26 4.19
N ALA A 47 13.97 7.31 4.54
CA ALA A 47 13.40 8.36 5.40
C ALA A 47 13.81 8.21 6.88
N PHE A 48 14.83 7.42 7.18
CA PHE A 48 15.34 7.24 8.52
C PHE A 48 16.11 8.47 9.01
N SER A 49 15.73 8.96 10.18
CA SER A 49 16.41 10.08 10.84
C SER A 49 16.48 9.88 12.34
N CYS A 50 17.53 10.42 12.98
CA CYS A 50 17.65 10.49 14.43
C CYS A 50 17.81 11.95 14.85
N THR A 51 17.19 12.32 15.96
CA THR A 51 17.27 13.70 16.51
C THR A 51 18.62 14.02 17.11
N GLY A 52 19.49 12.99 17.29
CA GLY A 52 20.84 13.12 17.84
C GLY A 52 21.40 11.75 18.23
N ALA A 53 22.37 11.76 19.12
CA ALA A 53 22.97 10.55 19.68
C ALA A 53 21.97 9.79 20.56
N ALA A 54 21.96 8.46 20.46
CA ALA A 54 21.10 7.63 21.32
C ALA A 54 21.66 7.55 22.73
N ALA A 55 20.81 7.79 23.72
CA ALA A 55 21.16 7.64 25.12
C ALA A 55 21.05 6.17 25.54
N PHE A 56 22.17 5.56 25.85
CA PHE A 56 22.30 4.23 26.42
C PHE A 56 22.41 4.32 27.92
N PHE A 57 21.60 3.54 28.61
CA PHE A 57 21.62 3.41 30.07
C PHE A 57 22.05 2.00 30.43
N ASN A 58 22.87 1.89 31.48
CA ASN A 58 23.27 0.60 32.03
C ASN A 58 23.27 0.65 33.56
N SER A 59 22.72 -0.38 34.20
CA SER A 59 22.82 -0.57 35.65
C SER A 59 23.96 -1.51 35.99
N THR A 60 24.60 -1.29 37.16
CA THR A 60 25.58 -2.20 37.70
C THR A 60 24.94 -3.10 38.77
N THR A 61 25.62 -4.19 39.13
CA THR A 61 25.21 -5.05 40.27
C THR A 61 25.24 -4.32 41.62
N ALA A 62 26.10 -3.29 41.74
CA ALA A 62 26.14 -2.41 42.91
C ALA A 62 25.00 -1.39 42.95
N GLY A 63 24.19 -1.31 41.90
CA GLY A 63 23.00 -0.44 41.84
C GLY A 63 23.23 0.95 41.27
N THR A 64 24.40 1.24 40.70
CA THR A 64 24.62 2.49 39.98
C THR A 64 23.95 2.43 38.61
N LEU A 65 23.24 3.49 38.22
CA LEU A 65 22.76 3.70 36.85
C LEU A 65 23.67 4.74 36.16
N SER A 66 24.23 4.35 35.03
CA SER A 66 25.06 5.22 34.19
C SER A 66 24.44 5.45 32.84
N ARG A 67 24.78 6.59 32.21
CA ARG A 67 24.36 7.00 30.89
C ARG A 67 25.58 7.21 29.98
N ARG A 68 25.47 6.78 28.73
CA ARG A 68 26.39 7.08 27.63
C ARG A 68 25.61 7.55 26.40
N GLN A 69 26.25 8.19 25.46
CA GLN A 69 25.64 8.54 24.17
C GLN A 69 26.37 7.81 23.05
N TYR A 70 25.60 7.23 22.15
CA TYR A 70 26.10 6.64 20.90
C TYR A 70 25.74 7.54 19.72
N SER A 71 26.75 7.97 18.95
CA SER A 71 26.62 9.10 18.01
C SER A 71 25.77 8.82 16.77
N THR A 72 25.79 7.59 16.24
CA THR A 72 25.15 7.24 14.94
C THR A 72 24.23 6.02 15.04
N PRO A 73 23.16 6.06 15.87
CA PRO A 73 22.28 4.92 15.98
C PRO A 73 21.65 4.57 14.62
N GLY A 74 21.69 3.26 14.26
CA GLY A 74 21.18 2.75 12.99
C GLY A 74 22.02 3.10 11.75
N ARG A 75 23.24 3.57 11.94
CA ARG A 75 24.21 3.86 10.88
C ARG A 75 25.62 3.42 11.32
N ASP A 76 26.48 3.13 10.36
CA ASP A 76 27.88 2.74 10.63
C ASP A 76 28.71 3.86 11.28
N GLY A 77 29.79 3.47 11.93
CA GLY A 77 30.89 4.36 12.31
C GLY A 77 30.64 5.21 13.56
N GLY A 78 29.73 4.81 14.44
CA GLY A 78 29.44 5.51 15.68
C GLY A 78 30.46 5.29 16.80
N VAL A 79 30.46 6.22 17.77
CA VAL A 79 31.31 6.15 18.97
C VAL A 79 30.45 6.42 20.22
N PHE A 80 30.86 5.79 21.34
CA PHE A 80 30.27 6.04 22.64
C PHE A 80 31.03 7.15 23.39
N THR A 81 30.26 8.01 24.06
CA THR A 81 30.86 8.88 25.10
C THR A 81 31.25 8.07 26.33
N ALA A 82 32.10 8.67 27.20
CA ALA A 82 32.36 8.11 28.52
C ALA A 82 31.05 7.92 29.33
N ALA A 83 31.06 6.92 30.21
CA ALA A 83 29.92 6.67 31.10
C ALA A 83 29.82 7.77 32.16
N THR A 84 28.64 8.33 32.30
CA THR A 84 28.32 9.31 33.33
C THR A 84 27.33 8.68 34.33
N PRO A 85 27.68 8.53 35.62
CA PRO A 85 26.74 8.09 36.63
C PRO A 85 25.61 9.13 36.78
N ILE A 86 24.36 8.68 36.74
CA ILE A 86 23.16 9.52 36.91
C ILE A 86 22.26 9.06 38.05
N GLY A 87 22.49 7.85 38.58
CA GLY A 87 21.82 7.31 39.75
C GLY A 87 22.79 6.53 40.59
N PRO A 88 23.15 7.01 41.79
CA PRO A 88 24.29 6.48 42.55
C PRO A 88 24.04 5.09 43.15
N SER A 89 22.78 4.76 43.47
CA SER A 89 22.42 3.49 44.12
C SER A 89 20.92 3.19 43.96
N GLY A 90 20.53 1.97 44.31
CA GLY A 90 19.12 1.55 44.35
C GLY A 90 18.59 0.89 43.04
N TRP A 91 19.27 1.04 41.93
CA TRP A 91 18.78 0.52 40.63
C TRP A 91 18.88 -1.02 40.51
N GLN A 92 19.63 -1.68 41.40
CA GLN A 92 19.68 -3.15 41.49
C GLN A 92 18.37 -3.77 42.03
N THR A 93 17.49 -2.97 42.63
CA THR A 93 16.21 -3.44 43.15
C THR A 93 15.17 -3.72 42.06
N PHE A 94 15.43 -3.24 40.86
CA PHE A 94 14.54 -3.47 39.72
C PHE A 94 14.93 -4.76 38.95
N GLY A 95 14.03 -5.72 38.91
CA GLY A 95 14.19 -6.94 38.13
C GLY A 95 14.17 -6.67 36.62
N ARG A 96 13.53 -5.56 36.20
CA ARG A 96 13.52 -5.08 34.81
C ARG A 96 13.60 -3.57 34.76
N LEU A 97 14.48 -3.06 33.88
CA LEU A 97 14.53 -1.66 33.49
C LEU A 97 14.24 -1.54 31.99
N LEU A 98 13.42 -0.56 31.61
CA LEU A 98 13.05 -0.24 30.23
C LEU A 98 13.24 1.24 29.98
N GLY A 99 13.66 1.59 28.78
CA GLY A 99 13.61 2.97 28.32
C GLY A 99 12.24 3.31 27.72
N GLY A 100 11.91 4.57 27.77
CA GLY A 100 10.76 5.14 27.10
C GLY A 100 11.14 6.42 26.35
N PRO A 101 10.17 7.11 25.73
CA PRO A 101 10.41 8.37 25.05
C PRO A 101 10.83 9.49 26.04
N ASP A 102 11.50 10.51 25.53
CA ASP A 102 11.82 11.77 26.23
C ASP A 102 12.56 11.58 27.57
N GLY A 103 13.50 10.62 27.61
CA GLY A 103 14.30 10.35 28.78
C GLY A 103 13.58 9.59 29.91
N ARG A 104 12.40 9.02 29.63
CA ARG A 104 11.70 8.16 30.59
C ARG A 104 12.45 6.86 30.81
N VAL A 105 12.47 6.44 32.07
CA VAL A 105 13.00 5.15 32.51
C VAL A 105 11.93 4.48 33.36
N TYR A 106 11.60 3.27 33.01
CA TYR A 106 10.62 2.47 33.74
C TYR A 106 11.31 1.32 34.47
N GLY A 107 11.10 1.28 35.80
CA GLY A 107 11.63 0.22 36.66
C GLY A 107 10.52 -0.65 37.23
N ILE A 108 10.63 -1.95 37.09
CA ILE A 108 9.67 -2.93 37.57
C ILE A 108 10.31 -3.74 38.69
N ASN A 109 9.65 -3.76 39.86
CA ASN A 109 10.04 -4.54 41.02
C ASN A 109 8.82 -5.13 41.75
N SER A 110 8.97 -5.59 42.97
CA SER A 110 7.88 -6.14 43.79
C SER A 110 6.78 -5.14 44.17
N THR A 111 7.03 -3.84 44.02
CA THR A 111 6.04 -2.78 44.31
C THR A 111 5.26 -2.34 43.09
N GLY A 112 5.70 -2.74 41.87
CA GLY A 112 5.03 -2.42 40.62
C GLY A 112 5.91 -1.74 39.61
N LEU A 113 5.26 -1.00 38.71
CA LEU A 113 5.87 -0.25 37.60
C LEU A 113 6.11 1.19 38.07
N ASN A 114 7.39 1.56 38.18
CA ASN A 114 7.87 2.88 38.57
C ASN A 114 8.33 3.65 37.32
N ARG A 115 7.91 4.89 37.17
CA ARG A 115 8.28 5.81 36.12
C ARG A 115 9.23 6.87 36.66
N TYR A 116 10.38 7.03 36.00
CA TYR A 116 11.36 8.10 36.19
C TYR A 116 11.50 8.88 34.92
N ARG A 117 12.06 10.11 34.98
CA ARG A 117 12.43 10.86 33.76
C ARG A 117 13.74 11.60 33.99
N TRP A 118 14.71 11.33 33.11
CA TRP A 118 15.94 12.07 33.03
C TRP A 118 15.79 13.25 32.05
N THR A 119 15.98 14.48 32.54
CA THR A 119 15.78 15.72 31.76
C THR A 119 16.96 16.10 30.88
N GLY A 120 18.06 15.34 30.94
CA GLY A 120 19.34 15.64 30.31
C GLY A 120 20.41 16.07 31.33
N SER A 121 19.99 16.67 32.43
CA SER A 121 20.87 17.12 33.52
C SER A 121 20.47 16.57 34.88
N ASN A 122 19.19 16.43 35.18
CA ASN A 122 18.67 16.01 36.45
C ASN A 122 17.50 15.03 36.31
N TRP A 123 17.18 14.32 37.37
CA TRP A 123 15.92 13.59 37.49
C TRP A 123 14.76 14.55 37.71
N GLU A 124 13.68 14.36 36.95
CA GLU A 124 12.41 15.06 37.18
C GLU A 124 11.90 14.76 38.59
N THR A 125 11.35 15.76 39.25
CA THR A 125 10.70 15.62 40.56
C THR A 125 9.21 15.82 40.40
N ILE A 126 8.44 14.84 40.88
CA ILE A 126 6.98 14.82 40.87
C ILE A 126 6.52 14.67 42.31
N ASP A 127 5.77 15.64 42.80
CA ASP A 127 5.25 15.65 44.20
C ASP A 127 6.37 15.39 45.25
N GLY A 128 7.55 15.97 45.03
CA GLY A 128 8.73 15.83 45.88
C GLY A 128 9.51 14.52 45.74
N LYS A 129 9.11 13.62 44.80
CA LYS A 129 9.78 12.34 44.55
C LYS A 129 10.30 12.27 43.11
N GLN A 130 11.39 11.52 42.92
CA GLN A 130 11.95 11.27 41.56
C GLN A 130 11.20 10.17 40.78
N ASN A 131 10.34 9.40 41.49
CA ASN A 131 9.57 8.33 40.86
C ASN A 131 8.07 8.54 41.03
N LEU A 132 7.32 8.06 40.06
CA LEU A 132 5.88 7.89 40.11
C LEU A 132 5.56 6.40 39.93
N ILE A 133 4.85 5.78 40.90
CA ILE A 133 4.31 4.43 40.73
C ILE A 133 3.07 4.55 39.85
N ILE A 134 3.15 4.08 38.60
CA ILE A 134 2.05 4.17 37.64
C ILE A 134 1.18 2.92 37.59
N SER A 135 1.63 1.81 38.17
CA SER A 135 0.83 0.61 38.38
C SER A 135 1.45 -0.34 39.41
N SER A 136 0.62 -0.99 40.20
CA SER A 136 1.02 -2.09 41.11
C SER A 136 0.91 -3.48 40.43
N SER A 137 0.35 -3.58 39.22
CA SER A 137 -0.02 -4.85 38.62
C SER A 137 1.10 -5.51 37.79
N PHE A 138 2.21 -4.82 37.52
CA PHE A 138 3.27 -5.28 36.58
C PHE A 138 4.37 -6.13 37.28
N THR A 139 4.21 -6.48 38.53
CA THR A 139 5.25 -7.14 39.37
C THR A 139 5.80 -8.42 38.74
N ASN A 140 4.99 -9.20 37.99
CA ASN A 140 5.43 -10.42 37.32
C ASN A 140 6.56 -10.16 36.31
N TYR A 141 6.57 -8.99 35.69
CA TYR A 141 7.61 -8.63 34.69
C TYR A 141 8.96 -8.26 35.31
N ALA A 142 9.06 -8.28 36.65
CA ALA A 142 10.34 -8.23 37.33
C ALA A 142 11.03 -9.61 37.41
N THR A 143 10.30 -10.70 37.20
CA THR A 143 10.79 -12.07 37.36
C THR A 143 11.56 -12.54 36.12
N ALA A 144 12.42 -13.54 36.26
CA ALA A 144 13.19 -14.10 35.14
C ALA A 144 12.29 -14.66 34.03
N ALA A 145 11.11 -15.21 34.38
CA ALA A 145 10.18 -15.81 33.42
C ALA A 145 9.50 -14.77 32.52
N TYR A 146 9.27 -13.54 33.00
CA TYR A 146 8.49 -12.54 32.28
C TYR A 146 9.24 -11.23 31.96
N ARG A 147 10.45 -11.01 32.49
CA ARG A 147 11.20 -9.77 32.27
C ARG A 147 11.43 -9.41 30.79
N ASN A 148 11.44 -10.40 29.91
CA ASN A 148 11.59 -10.21 28.47
C ASN A 148 10.24 -10.22 27.71
N LYS A 149 9.14 -10.29 28.44
CA LYS A 149 7.76 -10.32 27.91
C LYS A 149 7.07 -8.97 27.97
N ILE A 150 7.82 -7.89 28.20
CA ILE A 150 7.31 -6.50 28.24
C ILE A 150 8.27 -5.56 27.51
N THR A 151 7.70 -4.60 26.79
CA THR A 151 8.45 -3.57 26.06
C THR A 151 7.66 -2.27 26.00
N VAL A 152 8.36 -1.17 25.65
CA VAL A 152 7.79 0.17 25.48
C VAL A 152 8.18 0.67 24.11
N ASP A 153 7.23 1.23 23.36
CA ASP A 153 7.49 1.76 22.04
C ASP A 153 7.89 3.25 22.06
N GLN A 154 8.06 3.79 20.86
CA GLN A 154 8.54 5.14 20.60
C GLN A 154 7.60 6.24 21.11
N ILE A 155 6.31 5.96 21.24
CA ILE A 155 5.29 6.92 21.74
C ILE A 155 4.94 6.69 23.21
N GLY A 156 5.51 5.66 23.84
CA GLY A 156 5.30 5.35 25.26
C GLY A 156 4.21 4.33 25.54
N ASP A 157 3.70 3.65 24.49
CA ASP A 157 2.78 2.53 24.68
C ASP A 157 3.53 1.29 25.18
N PHE A 158 2.90 0.60 26.13
CA PHE A 158 3.43 -0.66 26.65
C PHE A 158 2.76 -1.84 25.95
N TYR A 159 3.57 -2.83 25.67
CA TYR A 159 3.12 -4.12 25.16
C TYR A 159 3.66 -5.21 26.08
N ALA A 160 2.76 -6.07 26.55
CA ALA A 160 3.13 -7.10 27.52
C ALA A 160 2.40 -8.42 27.25
N VAL A 161 3.13 -9.54 27.33
CA VAL A 161 2.56 -10.88 27.16
C VAL A 161 2.24 -11.46 28.52
N ASP A 162 0.98 -11.83 28.73
CA ASP A 162 0.52 -12.42 29.99
C ASP A 162 0.78 -13.95 30.08
N ALA A 163 0.41 -14.55 31.21
CA ALA A 163 0.60 -15.98 31.45
C ALA A 163 -0.25 -16.89 30.53
N GLN A 164 -1.27 -16.36 29.87
CA GLN A 164 -2.11 -17.04 28.92
C GLN A 164 -1.65 -16.84 27.47
N GLY A 165 -0.48 -16.22 27.26
CA GLY A 165 0.05 -15.93 25.94
C GLY A 165 -0.69 -14.81 25.18
N LYS A 166 -1.49 -14.01 25.89
CA LYS A 166 -2.17 -12.87 25.28
C LYS A 166 -1.25 -11.67 25.26
N LEU A 167 -1.15 -10.98 24.13
CA LEU A 167 -0.49 -9.69 24.03
C LEU A 167 -1.46 -8.59 24.46
N ARG A 168 -1.05 -7.84 25.47
CA ARG A 168 -1.83 -6.72 26.03
C ARG A 168 -1.16 -5.41 25.69
N TRP A 169 -1.97 -4.44 25.35
CA TRP A 169 -1.61 -3.06 25.04
C TRP A 169 -2.09 -2.13 26.13
N TYR A 170 -1.20 -1.19 26.52
CA TYR A 170 -1.46 -0.18 27.54
C TYR A 170 -0.96 1.17 27.06
N ARG A 171 -1.71 2.24 27.37
CA ARG A 171 -1.31 3.63 27.14
C ARG A 171 -1.51 4.45 28.40
N PHE A 172 -0.42 5.00 28.92
CA PHE A 172 -0.44 5.89 30.06
C PHE A 172 -0.41 7.34 29.57
N ASP A 173 -1.37 8.15 30.03
CA ASP A 173 -1.43 9.58 29.75
C ASP A 173 -0.67 10.35 30.85
N GLU A 174 0.46 10.92 30.48
CA GLU A 174 1.35 11.63 31.40
C GLU A 174 0.70 12.85 32.07
N PRO A 175 -0.05 13.72 31.32
CA PRO A 175 -0.72 14.88 31.91
C PRO A 175 -1.76 14.51 32.98
N THR A 176 -2.60 13.55 32.70
CA THR A 176 -3.69 13.15 33.63
C THR A 176 -3.25 12.07 34.61
N ARG A 177 -2.06 11.47 34.41
CA ARG A 177 -1.52 10.35 35.23
C ARG A 177 -2.48 9.15 35.28
N LYS A 178 -3.14 8.85 34.18
CA LYS A 178 -4.12 7.76 34.06
C LYS A 178 -3.81 6.86 32.88
N TRP A 179 -4.23 5.62 33.00
CA TRP A 179 -4.25 4.71 31.87
C TRP A 179 -5.45 5.04 30.97
N THR A 180 -5.22 5.50 29.74
CA THR A 180 -6.25 5.71 28.73
C THR A 180 -6.56 4.41 27.99
N ILE A 181 -5.59 3.50 27.96
CA ILE A 181 -5.77 2.11 27.53
C ILE A 181 -5.15 1.24 28.62
N ASP A 182 -5.95 0.32 29.16
CA ASP A 182 -5.53 -0.56 30.25
C ASP A 182 -5.79 -2.02 29.88
N ALA A 183 -4.72 -2.80 29.85
CA ALA A 183 -4.71 -4.24 29.63
C ALA A 183 -5.51 -4.74 28.41
N ARG A 184 -5.66 -3.92 27.36
CA ARG A 184 -6.42 -4.33 26.17
C ARG A 184 -5.73 -5.47 25.45
N VAL A 185 -6.41 -6.59 25.31
CA VAL A 185 -5.92 -7.71 24.52
C VAL A 185 -6.00 -7.35 23.05
N ILE A 186 -4.87 -7.38 22.36
CA ILE A 186 -4.75 -7.10 20.91
C ILE A 186 -4.37 -8.33 20.10
N ASP A 187 -3.87 -9.39 20.74
CA ASP A 187 -3.55 -10.66 20.10
C ASP A 187 -3.40 -11.80 21.11
N SER A 188 -3.19 -13.04 20.60
CA SER A 188 -2.95 -14.26 21.38
C SER A 188 -1.88 -15.14 20.71
N GLY A 189 -1.38 -16.15 21.43
CA GLY A 189 -0.32 -17.05 20.95
C GLY A 189 1.09 -16.41 20.98
N TRP A 190 1.28 -15.37 21.81
CA TRP A 190 2.57 -14.69 21.99
C TRP A 190 3.48 -15.37 23.03
N ASP A 191 3.01 -16.40 23.70
CA ASP A 191 3.81 -17.26 24.55
C ASP A 191 4.95 -17.96 23.81
N ARG A 192 4.81 -18.20 22.51
CA ARG A 192 5.86 -18.71 21.61
C ARG A 192 7.12 -17.86 21.55
N TYR A 193 7.03 -16.56 21.86
CA TYR A 193 8.17 -15.66 21.90
C TYR A 193 8.78 -15.63 23.29
N ASN A 194 10.06 -15.92 23.42
CA ASN A 194 10.80 -15.83 24.67
C ASN A 194 11.25 -14.40 24.99
N LEU A 195 11.17 -13.48 24.01
CA LEU A 195 11.49 -12.06 24.13
C LEU A 195 10.65 -11.26 23.16
N ILE A 196 10.16 -10.10 23.59
CA ILE A 196 9.57 -9.08 22.74
C ILE A 196 10.29 -7.75 22.88
N VAL A 197 10.38 -6.98 21.78
CA VAL A 197 10.94 -5.62 21.77
C VAL A 197 10.18 -4.75 20.78
N ALA A 198 9.88 -3.51 21.15
CA ALA A 198 9.28 -2.53 20.26
C ALA A 198 10.38 -1.79 19.48
N GLY A 199 10.26 -1.71 18.14
CA GLY A 199 11.21 -1.03 17.25
C GLY A 199 10.76 0.36 16.81
N ALA A 200 9.44 0.60 16.78
CA ALA A 200 8.81 1.87 16.41
C ALA A 200 7.36 1.88 16.95
N PRO A 201 6.56 2.95 16.75
CA PRO A 201 5.16 2.95 17.19
C PRO A 201 4.38 1.76 16.64
N GLY A 202 3.90 0.88 17.53
CA GLY A 202 3.18 -0.33 17.18
C GLY A 202 3.98 -1.40 16.44
N VAL A 203 5.28 -1.20 16.20
CA VAL A 203 6.17 -2.21 15.60
C VAL A 203 6.77 -3.07 16.69
N LEU A 204 6.49 -4.37 16.65
CA LEU A 204 6.93 -5.33 17.63
C LEU A 204 7.76 -6.43 16.98
N TYR A 205 8.85 -6.79 17.63
CA TYR A 205 9.64 -7.95 17.29
C TYR A 205 9.45 -9.03 18.37
N GLY A 206 9.21 -10.26 17.93
CA GLY A 206 9.14 -11.44 18.79
C GLY A 206 10.23 -12.43 18.44
N ARG A 207 11.04 -12.84 19.42
CA ARG A 207 12.07 -13.85 19.26
C ARG A 207 11.58 -15.19 19.80
N THR A 208 11.69 -16.25 19.00
CA THR A 208 11.42 -17.62 19.43
C THR A 208 12.62 -18.26 20.12
N SER A 209 12.41 -19.36 20.80
CA SER A 209 13.49 -20.08 21.52
C SER A 209 14.54 -20.68 20.59
N ASP A 210 14.18 -21.00 19.34
CA ASP A 210 15.08 -21.51 18.28
C ASP A 210 15.82 -20.37 17.55
N GLY A 211 15.67 -19.12 18.00
CA GLY A 211 16.44 -17.97 17.51
C GLY A 211 15.86 -17.29 16.27
N LYS A 212 14.68 -17.62 15.83
CA LYS A 212 14.01 -16.87 14.78
C LYS A 212 13.48 -15.56 15.32
N LEU A 213 13.56 -14.50 14.51
CA LEU A 213 13.00 -13.19 14.83
C LEU A 213 11.84 -12.90 13.89
N TYR A 214 10.70 -12.52 14.45
CA TYR A 214 9.49 -12.16 13.74
C TYR A 214 9.16 -10.71 13.99
N ARG A 215 8.73 -9.99 12.94
CA ARG A 215 8.28 -8.61 13.00
C ARG A 215 6.78 -8.54 12.79
N HIS A 216 6.14 -7.70 13.60
CA HIS A 216 4.72 -7.41 13.58
C HIS A 216 4.53 -5.90 13.56
N ARG A 217 3.42 -5.44 12.98
CA ARG A 217 3.01 -4.05 13.03
C ARG A 217 1.55 -3.94 13.39
N PHE A 218 1.30 -3.39 14.54
CA PHE A 218 -0.02 -2.99 15.02
C PHE A 218 -0.21 -1.49 14.75
N ASP A 219 -1.36 -1.10 14.25
CA ASP A 219 -1.74 0.31 14.15
C ASP A 219 -2.61 0.69 15.35
N PRO A 220 -2.11 1.49 16.31
CA PRO A 220 -2.89 1.89 17.47
C PRO A 220 -4.11 2.75 17.14
N ALA A 221 -4.10 3.48 16.02
CA ALA A 221 -5.21 4.35 15.64
C ALA A 221 -6.42 3.54 15.15
N SER A 222 -6.21 2.65 14.18
CA SER A 222 -7.26 1.75 13.67
C SER A 222 -7.44 0.48 14.51
N GLN A 223 -6.53 0.22 15.46
CA GLN A 223 -6.48 -0.99 16.29
C GLN A 223 -6.43 -2.29 15.48
N ARG A 224 -5.70 -2.27 14.38
CA ARG A 224 -5.56 -3.38 13.45
C ARG A 224 -4.10 -3.78 13.27
N TRP A 225 -3.88 -5.05 12.98
CA TRP A 225 -2.58 -5.53 12.53
C TRP A 225 -2.40 -5.23 11.04
N LEU A 226 -1.35 -4.50 10.71
CA LEU A 226 -0.93 -4.22 9.34
C LEU A 226 0.06 -5.27 8.82
N LEU A 227 0.82 -5.88 9.74
CA LEU A 227 1.79 -6.94 9.46
C LEU A 227 1.76 -7.93 10.62
N ARG A 228 1.74 -9.23 10.33
CA ARG A 228 1.82 -10.28 11.36
C ARG A 228 2.79 -11.37 10.95
N ASP A 229 3.49 -11.91 11.94
CA ASP A 229 4.31 -13.12 11.81
C ASP A 229 5.33 -13.09 10.67
N ARG A 230 5.81 -11.88 10.30
CA ARG A 230 6.84 -11.74 9.26
C ARG A 230 8.18 -12.15 9.83
N GLN A 231 8.68 -13.31 9.43
CA GLN A 231 10.03 -13.70 9.80
C GLN A 231 11.06 -12.79 9.13
N VAL A 232 11.91 -12.15 9.94
CA VAL A 232 12.96 -11.21 9.52
C VAL A 232 14.36 -11.67 9.94
N GLY A 233 14.44 -12.69 10.81
CA GLY A 233 15.67 -13.37 11.19
C GLY A 233 15.47 -14.87 11.21
N SER A 234 16.38 -15.63 10.57
CA SER A 234 16.23 -17.07 10.40
C SER A 234 16.75 -17.90 11.59
N SER A 235 17.84 -17.42 12.21
CA SER A 235 18.52 -18.09 13.35
C SER A 235 19.45 -17.08 14.02
N ASP A 236 20.12 -17.52 15.09
CA ASP A 236 21.21 -16.82 15.80
C ASP A 236 20.79 -15.63 16.69
N TRP A 237 19.52 -15.21 16.63
CA TRP A 237 19.03 -14.17 17.54
C TRP A 237 18.98 -14.63 19.02
N GLN A 238 19.00 -15.94 19.28
CA GLN A 238 19.16 -16.49 20.63
C GLN A 238 20.53 -16.14 21.24
N GLY A 239 21.55 -15.83 20.42
CA GLY A 239 22.86 -15.39 20.88
C GLY A 239 22.83 -14.09 21.67
N PHE A 240 21.83 -13.24 21.46
CA PHE A 240 21.62 -12.03 22.27
C PHE A 240 21.00 -12.34 23.62
N THR A 241 21.78 -13.01 24.48
CA THR A 241 21.34 -13.56 25.77
C THR A 241 21.01 -12.46 26.81
N LYS A 242 21.59 -11.27 26.66
CA LYS A 242 21.35 -10.13 27.57
C LYS A 242 20.16 -9.28 27.16
N GLY A 243 19.49 -9.60 26.04
CA GLY A 243 18.29 -8.96 25.57
C GLY A 243 18.46 -8.15 24.30
N LEU A 244 17.31 -7.69 23.79
CA LEU A 244 17.20 -6.76 22.67
C LEU A 244 16.52 -5.48 23.16
N PHE A 245 16.89 -4.34 22.59
CA PHE A 245 16.28 -3.03 22.87
C PHE A 245 16.39 -2.12 21.64
N SER A 246 15.71 -0.98 21.64
CA SER A 246 15.63 -0.11 20.46
C SER A 246 15.70 1.37 20.83
N ALA A 247 16.27 2.18 19.96
CA ALA A 247 16.25 3.64 20.04
C ALA A 247 15.11 4.26 19.18
N GLY A 248 14.18 3.45 18.68
CA GLY A 248 13.14 3.84 17.75
C GLY A 248 13.58 3.70 16.29
N GLY A 249 12.68 4.03 15.34
CA GLY A 249 12.99 4.02 13.91
C GLY A 249 13.37 2.65 13.35
N ASP A 250 12.84 1.56 13.94
CA ASP A 250 13.18 0.18 13.59
C ASP A 250 14.66 -0.19 13.78
N THR A 251 15.36 0.50 14.71
CA THR A 251 16.69 0.09 15.16
C THR A 251 16.55 -1.00 16.21
N LEU A 252 17.42 -1.97 16.18
CA LEU A 252 17.57 -2.97 17.25
C LEU A 252 19.03 -3.03 17.71
N PHE A 253 19.21 -3.15 19.02
CA PHE A 253 20.50 -3.37 19.65
C PHE A 253 20.44 -4.69 20.41
N GLY A 254 21.50 -5.50 20.27
CA GLY A 254 21.59 -6.81 20.93
C GLY A 254 22.95 -7.01 21.58
N ILE A 255 22.94 -7.59 22.78
CA ILE A 255 24.18 -7.91 23.54
C ILE A 255 24.32 -9.43 23.64
N GLN A 256 25.46 -9.93 23.14
CA GLN A 256 25.82 -11.35 23.22
C GLN A 256 26.35 -11.74 24.61
N ALA A 257 26.56 -13.04 24.81
CA ALA A 257 27.03 -13.57 26.09
C ALA A 257 28.43 -13.10 26.46
N ASP A 258 29.30 -12.90 25.48
CA ASP A 258 30.66 -12.36 25.63
C ASP A 258 30.71 -10.87 25.91
N GLY A 259 29.60 -10.17 25.78
CA GLY A 259 29.44 -8.74 26.00
C GLY A 259 29.58 -7.89 24.77
N ASP A 260 29.66 -8.48 23.61
CA ASP A 260 29.65 -7.74 22.36
C ASP A 260 28.27 -7.16 22.08
N LEU A 261 28.24 -5.89 21.73
CA LEU A 261 27.04 -5.12 21.44
C LEU A 261 26.96 -4.85 19.92
N PHE A 262 25.85 -5.27 19.34
CA PHE A 262 25.58 -5.09 17.93
C PHE A 262 24.38 -4.19 17.72
N GLN A 263 24.35 -3.50 16.56
CA GLN A 263 23.18 -2.80 16.07
C GLN A 263 22.69 -3.34 14.73
N TYR A 264 21.39 -3.16 14.53
CA TYR A 264 20.65 -3.53 13.34
C TYR A 264 19.69 -2.40 13.01
N ARG A 265 19.31 -2.24 11.75
CA ARG A 265 18.21 -1.38 11.33
C ARG A 265 17.40 -2.03 10.22
N PHE A 266 16.11 -2.10 10.44
CA PHE A 266 15.16 -2.64 9.47
C PHE A 266 14.52 -1.50 8.67
N ARG A 267 14.26 -1.73 7.40
CA ARG A 267 13.52 -0.84 6.51
C ARG A 267 12.12 -1.39 6.31
N GLU A 268 11.12 -0.59 6.62
CA GLU A 268 9.73 -0.96 6.46
C GLU A 268 9.28 -0.90 5.00
N ASP A 269 9.81 0.03 4.22
CA ASP A 269 9.42 0.27 2.84
C ASP A 269 9.68 -0.93 1.90
N ASN A 270 10.72 -1.70 2.16
CA ASN A 270 11.07 -2.87 1.37
C ASN A 270 11.18 -4.17 2.19
N LEU A 271 10.82 -4.11 3.47
CA LEU A 271 10.87 -5.22 4.44
C LEU A 271 12.22 -5.95 4.46
N SER A 272 13.30 -5.21 4.47
CA SER A 272 14.67 -5.72 4.51
C SER A 272 15.54 -5.03 5.57
N TRP A 273 16.64 -5.65 5.91
CA TRP A 273 17.64 -5.03 6.78
C TRP A 273 18.47 -4.02 5.99
N ALA A 274 18.54 -2.77 6.48
CA ALA A 274 19.44 -1.74 5.97
C ALA A 274 20.81 -1.76 6.65
N LEU A 275 20.84 -2.30 7.86
CA LEU A 275 22.08 -2.49 8.63
C LEU A 275 21.97 -3.82 9.37
N THR A 276 23.01 -4.64 9.30
CA THR A 276 23.05 -5.96 9.92
C THR A 276 24.36 -6.18 10.67
N ALA A 277 24.24 -6.71 11.89
CA ALA A 277 25.38 -7.21 12.68
C ALA A 277 26.56 -6.22 12.78
N ASP A 278 26.29 -4.91 12.84
CA ASP A 278 27.32 -3.90 13.04
C ASP A 278 27.70 -3.89 14.54
N GLN A 279 28.93 -4.32 14.84
CA GLN A 279 29.47 -4.35 16.20
C GLN A 279 29.88 -2.95 16.64
N ILE A 280 29.17 -2.40 17.62
CA ILE A 280 29.38 -1.02 18.10
C ILE A 280 30.05 -0.94 19.47
N GLY A 281 30.30 -2.08 20.12
CA GLY A 281 30.97 -2.08 21.42
C GLY A 281 31.23 -3.47 21.97
N ASN A 282 32.02 -3.52 23.01
CA ASN A 282 32.30 -4.74 23.78
C ASN A 282 32.25 -4.47 25.29
N GLY A 283 32.34 -5.53 26.11
CA GLY A 283 32.34 -5.41 27.58
C GLY A 283 30.97 -5.09 28.21
N TRP A 284 29.87 -5.22 27.46
CA TRP A 284 28.52 -4.94 27.95
C TRP A 284 27.89 -6.12 28.73
N GLY A 285 28.52 -7.28 28.74
CA GLY A 285 28.02 -8.52 29.37
C GLY A 285 27.88 -8.43 30.90
N GLY A 286 28.64 -7.55 31.57
CA GLY A 286 28.61 -7.37 33.03
C GLY A 286 27.43 -6.55 33.56
N PHE A 287 26.63 -5.91 32.71
CA PHE A 287 25.51 -5.07 33.12
C PHE A 287 24.21 -5.91 33.26
N PRO A 288 23.51 -5.88 34.42
CA PRO A 288 22.23 -6.56 34.60
C PRO A 288 21.12 -6.02 33.68
N ASN A 289 21.10 -4.73 33.40
CA ASN A 289 20.17 -4.10 32.47
C ASN A 289 20.91 -3.11 31.57
N VAL A 290 20.58 -3.16 30.27
CA VAL A 290 20.99 -2.15 29.29
C VAL A 290 19.76 -1.80 28.47
N PHE A 291 19.53 -0.52 28.20
CA PHE A 291 18.40 -0.01 27.45
C PHE A 291 18.69 1.38 26.87
N THR A 292 17.85 1.85 25.97
CA THR A 292 17.94 3.20 25.34
C THR A 292 16.63 3.95 25.52
N THR A 293 16.64 5.29 25.31
CA THR A 293 15.40 6.02 25.00
C THR A 293 14.84 5.56 23.67
N THR A 294 13.52 5.39 23.60
CA THR A 294 12.85 4.75 22.45
C THR A 294 12.49 5.69 21.32
N ASN A 295 12.69 7.00 21.44
CA ASN A 295 12.27 8.01 20.48
C ASN A 295 13.42 8.83 19.86
N THR A 296 14.64 8.35 19.99
CA THR A 296 15.83 9.02 19.39
C THR A 296 15.78 8.97 17.87
N CYS A 297 15.42 7.84 17.31
CA CYS A 297 15.33 7.64 15.87
C CYS A 297 13.90 7.47 15.40
N ARG A 298 13.63 7.86 14.18
CA ARG A 298 12.32 7.71 13.52
C ARG A 298 12.53 7.20 12.11
N GLN A 299 11.69 6.30 11.71
CA GLN A 299 11.48 5.99 10.30
C GLN A 299 10.26 6.79 9.87
N GLY A 300 10.45 7.78 9.01
CA GLY A 300 9.36 8.48 8.36
C GLY A 300 8.62 7.53 7.43
N ALA A 301 7.32 7.71 7.25
CA ALA A 301 6.67 7.14 6.09
C ALA A 301 7.36 7.71 4.84
N ILE A 302 7.67 6.88 3.84
CA ILE A 302 7.99 7.36 2.51
C ILE A 302 6.67 7.92 2.00
N THR A 303 6.51 9.22 2.12
CA THR A 303 5.34 9.94 1.62
C THR A 303 5.82 10.87 0.53
N SER A 304 5.09 10.92 -0.57
CA SER A 304 5.15 12.07 -1.46
C SER A 304 4.90 13.35 -0.65
N PRO A 305 5.41 14.50 -1.09
CA PRO A 305 5.08 15.77 -0.48
C PRO A 305 3.55 15.90 -0.28
N ALA A 306 3.13 16.43 0.87
CA ALA A 306 1.71 16.65 1.13
C ALA A 306 1.10 17.50 0.01
N LEU A 307 0.04 17.00 -0.60
CA LEU A 307 -0.70 17.74 -1.63
C LEU A 307 -1.76 18.62 -0.96
N PRO A 308 -2.11 19.76 -1.59
CA PRO A 308 -3.26 20.54 -1.16
C PRO A 308 -4.53 19.69 -1.18
N ALA A 309 -5.47 19.95 -0.26
CA ALA A 309 -6.77 19.29 -0.29
C ALA A 309 -7.48 19.55 -1.62
N THR A 310 -8.05 18.51 -2.20
CA THR A 310 -8.76 18.56 -3.48
C THR A 310 -10.26 18.51 -3.21
N PRO A 311 -11.08 19.39 -3.79
CA PRO A 311 -12.53 19.30 -3.63
C PRO A 311 -13.05 17.99 -4.24
N ALA A 312 -14.22 17.53 -3.79
CA ALA A 312 -14.87 16.36 -4.36
C ALA A 312 -15.07 16.55 -5.87
N ARG A 313 -14.67 15.57 -6.66
CA ARG A 313 -14.82 15.59 -8.11
C ARG A 313 -16.30 15.49 -8.47
N GLN A 314 -16.78 16.47 -9.21
CA GLN A 314 -18.14 16.44 -9.73
C GLN A 314 -18.28 15.35 -10.80
N ASN A 315 -19.39 14.65 -10.77
CA ASN A 315 -19.71 13.60 -11.75
C ASN A 315 -18.64 12.51 -11.88
N ALA A 316 -18.05 12.09 -10.74
CA ALA A 316 -17.11 10.98 -10.72
C ALA A 316 -17.78 9.69 -11.20
N PRO A 317 -17.12 8.88 -12.05
CA PRO A 317 -17.66 7.61 -12.54
C PRO A 317 -17.89 6.60 -11.41
N LEU A 318 -18.81 5.67 -11.63
CA LEU A 318 -19.04 4.56 -10.73
C LEU A 318 -17.98 3.46 -10.94
N ALA A 319 -17.72 2.70 -9.88
CA ALA A 319 -17.02 1.42 -9.96
C ALA A 319 -18.03 0.28 -9.86
N VAL A 320 -17.83 -0.78 -10.62
CA VAL A 320 -18.69 -1.97 -10.62
C VAL A 320 -17.84 -3.22 -10.63
N VAL A 321 -18.23 -4.20 -9.84
CA VAL A 321 -17.63 -5.54 -9.87
C VAL A 321 -18.73 -6.58 -9.58
N GLN A 322 -18.73 -7.69 -10.29
CA GLN A 322 -19.45 -8.87 -9.82
C GLN A 322 -18.54 -9.61 -8.84
N ALA A 323 -18.97 -9.72 -7.59
CA ALA A 323 -18.25 -10.51 -6.61
C ALA A 323 -18.23 -11.98 -7.07
N PRO A 324 -17.13 -12.72 -6.86
CA PRO A 324 -17.08 -14.13 -7.20
C PRO A 324 -18.17 -14.92 -6.46
N PRO A 325 -18.65 -16.02 -7.02
CA PRO A 325 -19.63 -16.87 -6.34
C PRO A 325 -19.02 -17.49 -5.07
N ALA A 326 -19.82 -17.56 -4.01
CA ALA A 326 -19.46 -18.25 -2.78
C ALA A 326 -20.12 -19.65 -2.78
N GLY A 327 -19.33 -20.71 -2.92
CA GLY A 327 -19.84 -22.06 -3.07
C GLY A 327 -20.63 -22.23 -4.38
N THR A 328 -21.89 -22.61 -4.29
CA THR A 328 -22.81 -22.74 -5.45
C THR A 328 -23.59 -21.46 -5.75
N ALA A 329 -23.53 -20.44 -4.89
CA ALA A 329 -24.25 -19.18 -5.08
C ALA A 329 -23.47 -18.26 -6.03
N LEU A 330 -24.15 -17.71 -7.02
CA LEU A 330 -23.59 -16.68 -7.90
C LEU A 330 -23.33 -15.39 -7.13
N GLY A 331 -22.27 -14.67 -7.50
CA GLY A 331 -21.88 -13.44 -6.82
C GLY A 331 -22.82 -12.27 -7.12
N SER A 332 -22.99 -11.40 -6.14
CA SER A 332 -23.73 -10.13 -6.30
C SER A 332 -22.98 -9.13 -7.19
N LEU A 333 -23.72 -8.24 -7.83
CA LEU A 333 -23.12 -7.05 -8.45
C LEU A 333 -22.98 -5.96 -7.38
N GLU A 334 -21.75 -5.50 -7.18
CA GLU A 334 -21.40 -4.44 -6.23
C GLU A 334 -21.10 -3.16 -7.02
N ILE A 335 -21.67 -2.04 -6.58
CA ILE A 335 -21.52 -0.72 -7.20
C ILE A 335 -21.01 0.22 -6.12
N ALA A 336 -19.99 1.02 -6.41
CA ALA A 336 -19.57 2.10 -5.53
C ALA A 336 -19.27 3.38 -6.30
N TYR A 337 -19.50 4.53 -5.68
CA TYR A 337 -19.13 5.82 -6.25
C TYR A 337 -18.99 6.88 -5.16
N THR A 338 -18.26 7.94 -5.49
CA THR A 338 -18.23 9.17 -4.69
C THR A 338 -19.28 10.13 -5.25
N ASP A 339 -20.18 10.59 -4.41
CA ASP A 339 -21.18 11.57 -4.83
C ASP A 339 -20.59 13.00 -4.94
N ASN A 340 -21.39 13.95 -5.42
CA ASN A 340 -20.91 15.30 -5.69
C ASN A 340 -20.60 16.15 -4.42
N ILE A 341 -20.99 15.65 -3.24
CA ILE A 341 -20.65 16.25 -1.95
C ILE A 341 -19.52 15.49 -1.23
N GLY A 342 -18.93 14.48 -1.87
CA GLY A 342 -17.78 13.75 -1.35
C GLY A 342 -18.14 12.58 -0.45
N GLN A 343 -19.37 12.09 -0.43
CA GLN A 343 -19.74 10.89 0.30
C GLN A 343 -19.53 9.65 -0.55
N LEU A 344 -18.99 8.62 0.08
CA LEU A 344 -18.85 7.31 -0.55
C LEU A 344 -20.19 6.57 -0.47
N ARG A 345 -20.72 6.12 -1.59
CA ARG A 345 -21.97 5.38 -1.73
C ARG A 345 -21.69 3.96 -2.19
N HIS A 346 -22.45 3.02 -1.67
CA HIS A 346 -22.34 1.61 -2.05
C HIS A 346 -23.71 1.01 -2.24
N GLY A 347 -23.88 0.28 -3.33
CA GLY A 347 -25.09 -0.47 -3.66
C GLY A 347 -24.76 -1.90 -4.07
N ARG A 348 -25.59 -2.84 -3.68
CA ARG A 348 -25.45 -4.25 -3.99
C ARG A 348 -26.73 -4.79 -4.64
N ALA A 349 -26.59 -5.36 -5.82
CA ALA A 349 -27.67 -6.11 -6.45
C ALA A 349 -27.76 -7.52 -5.86
N ASN A 350 -28.97 -8.02 -5.71
CA ASN A 350 -29.18 -9.41 -5.33
C ASN A 350 -28.64 -10.34 -6.45
N PRO A 351 -27.96 -11.46 -6.12
CA PRO A 351 -27.53 -12.44 -7.12
C PRO A 351 -28.63 -12.92 -8.06
N ASP A 352 -29.87 -13.05 -7.55
CA ASP A 352 -31.00 -13.51 -8.34
C ASP A 352 -31.73 -12.40 -9.11
N SER A 353 -31.42 -11.13 -8.82
CA SER A 353 -32.09 -9.97 -9.44
C SER A 353 -31.14 -8.77 -9.53
N LEU A 354 -30.59 -8.56 -10.71
CA LEU A 354 -29.72 -7.41 -11.01
C LEU A 354 -30.35 -6.05 -10.66
N TYR A 355 -31.68 -5.96 -10.67
CA TYR A 355 -32.40 -4.70 -10.50
C TYR A 355 -32.81 -4.41 -9.06
N SER A 356 -32.70 -5.39 -8.17
CA SER A 356 -32.98 -5.24 -6.73
C SER A 356 -31.74 -4.71 -5.98
N ILE A 357 -31.34 -3.48 -6.28
CA ILE A 357 -30.19 -2.88 -5.64
C ILE A 357 -30.54 -2.39 -4.23
N GLN A 358 -29.81 -2.87 -3.26
CA GLN A 358 -29.85 -2.40 -1.88
C GLN A 358 -28.71 -1.39 -1.67
N TRP A 359 -29.07 -0.14 -1.44
CA TRP A 359 -28.12 0.92 -1.13
C TRP A 359 -27.87 0.96 0.37
N SER A 360 -26.60 1.01 0.73
CA SER A 360 -26.15 1.25 2.10
C SER A 360 -25.19 2.45 2.12
N PRO A 361 -25.21 3.29 3.17
CA PRO A 361 -24.13 4.21 3.37
C PRO A 361 -22.85 3.40 3.59
N ALA A 362 -21.80 3.67 2.82
CA ALA A 362 -20.50 3.13 3.16
C ALA A 362 -20.01 3.84 4.44
N PRO A 363 -19.54 3.12 5.45
CA PRO A 363 -19.15 3.72 6.71
C PRO A 363 -17.79 4.41 6.60
N GLY A 364 -17.73 5.53 5.91
CA GLY A 364 -16.59 6.43 5.83
C GLY A 364 -16.98 7.76 6.44
N THR A 365 -16.10 8.34 7.25
CA THR A 365 -16.28 9.65 7.88
C THR A 365 -15.51 10.74 7.15
N GLU A 366 -14.70 10.36 6.17
CA GLU A 366 -13.84 11.24 5.38
C GLU A 366 -14.60 11.84 4.19
N ALA A 367 -14.07 12.90 3.63
CA ALA A 367 -14.52 13.43 2.35
C ALA A 367 -13.71 12.78 1.22
N TYR A 368 -14.41 12.20 0.25
CA TYR A 368 -13.82 11.45 -0.86
C TYR A 368 -13.90 12.20 -2.17
N THR A 369 -13.08 11.80 -3.13
CA THR A 369 -13.07 12.37 -4.48
C THR A 369 -12.73 11.31 -5.52
N GLY A 370 -13.22 11.49 -6.75
CA GLY A 370 -12.92 10.64 -7.89
C GLY A 370 -13.62 9.29 -7.87
N LYS A 371 -13.21 8.43 -8.80
CA LYS A 371 -13.74 7.07 -8.96
C LYS A 371 -13.12 6.15 -7.92
N PRO A 372 -13.90 5.47 -7.07
CA PRO A 372 -13.37 4.43 -6.20
C PRO A 372 -12.98 3.19 -7.03
N SER A 373 -12.21 2.29 -6.45
CA SER A 373 -11.91 0.99 -7.02
C SER A 373 -12.49 -0.12 -6.16
N LEU A 374 -13.02 -1.15 -6.80
CA LEU A 374 -13.60 -2.32 -6.14
C LEU A 374 -12.75 -3.55 -6.40
N VAL A 375 -12.47 -4.31 -5.36
CA VAL A 375 -11.76 -5.60 -5.46
C VAL A 375 -12.33 -6.58 -4.45
N SER A 376 -12.45 -7.85 -4.83
CA SER A 376 -12.84 -8.93 -3.92
C SER A 376 -11.61 -9.69 -3.41
N ASP A 377 -11.70 -10.26 -2.20
CA ASP A 377 -10.68 -11.16 -1.66
C ASP A 377 -11.04 -12.65 -1.90
N ALA A 378 -10.21 -13.55 -1.42
CA ALA A 378 -10.41 -14.99 -1.54
C ALA A 378 -11.63 -15.52 -0.76
N GLN A 379 -12.14 -14.75 0.20
CA GLN A 379 -13.38 -15.04 0.93
C GLN A 379 -14.58 -14.34 0.31
N ASN A 380 -14.45 -13.78 -0.89
CA ASN A 380 -15.51 -13.03 -1.61
C ASN A 380 -15.99 -11.77 -0.90
N ARG A 381 -15.22 -11.23 0.04
CA ARG A 381 -15.52 -9.95 0.66
C ARG A 381 -15.04 -8.84 -0.27
N VAL A 382 -15.89 -7.87 -0.50
CA VAL A 382 -15.54 -6.71 -1.33
C VAL A 382 -14.80 -5.68 -0.49
N THR A 383 -13.76 -5.12 -1.09
CA THR A 383 -13.02 -3.97 -0.58
C THR A 383 -13.25 -2.80 -1.52
N ILE A 384 -13.69 -1.67 -0.97
CA ILE A 384 -13.74 -0.38 -1.66
C ILE A 384 -12.44 0.34 -1.32
N VAL A 385 -11.70 0.77 -2.33
CA VAL A 385 -10.53 1.63 -2.18
C VAL A 385 -10.88 2.98 -2.76
N ALA A 386 -10.72 4.04 -1.98
CA ALA A 386 -11.11 5.38 -2.42
C ALA A 386 -10.04 6.42 -2.09
N HIS A 387 -10.06 7.51 -2.85
CA HIS A 387 -9.20 8.66 -2.69
C HIS A 387 -9.89 9.71 -1.82
N GLU A 388 -9.23 10.18 -0.80
CA GLU A 388 -9.70 11.25 0.07
C GLU A 388 -9.38 12.62 -0.54
N THR A 389 -10.18 13.63 -0.22
CA THR A 389 -9.88 15.01 -0.61
C THR A 389 -8.59 15.55 -0.01
N THR A 390 -8.07 14.90 1.02
CA THR A 390 -6.75 15.14 1.64
C THR A 390 -5.59 14.52 0.87
N SER A 391 -5.85 13.92 -0.30
CA SER A 391 -4.88 13.19 -1.14
C SER A 391 -4.41 11.86 -0.54
N ASN A 392 -4.97 11.41 0.57
CA ASN A 392 -4.74 10.07 1.08
C ASN A 392 -5.59 9.04 0.33
N VAL A 393 -5.15 7.82 0.37
CA VAL A 393 -5.92 6.65 -0.08
C VAL A 393 -6.30 5.83 1.13
N GLY A 394 -7.49 5.27 1.13
CA GLY A 394 -7.90 4.35 2.17
C GLY A 394 -8.84 3.27 1.64
N SER A 395 -9.26 2.38 2.51
CA SER A 395 -10.07 1.23 2.12
C SER A 395 -11.11 0.83 3.17
N LEU A 396 -12.22 0.30 2.68
CA LEU A 396 -13.26 -0.38 3.46
C LEU A 396 -13.36 -1.81 2.97
N THR A 397 -13.37 -2.78 3.88
CA THR A 397 -13.57 -4.20 3.53
C THR A 397 -14.80 -4.72 4.23
N GLN A 398 -15.67 -5.44 3.53
CA GLN A 398 -16.81 -6.14 4.12
C GLN A 398 -16.33 -7.08 5.23
N LYS A 399 -17.06 -7.16 6.34
CA LYS A 399 -16.80 -8.17 7.38
C LYS A 399 -17.30 -9.54 6.92
N THR A 400 -18.48 -9.57 6.34
CA THR A 400 -19.11 -10.76 5.81
C THR A 400 -19.35 -10.59 4.32
N PRO A 401 -19.08 -11.59 3.47
CA PRO A 401 -19.36 -11.51 2.04
C PRO A 401 -20.82 -11.18 1.77
N ALA A 402 -21.04 -10.34 0.77
CA ALA A 402 -22.38 -9.95 0.32
C ALA A 402 -23.29 -9.31 1.40
N MET A 403 -22.73 -8.75 2.46
CA MET A 403 -23.47 -8.05 3.52
C MET A 403 -23.00 -6.59 3.62
N PRO A 404 -23.89 -5.63 3.92
CA PRO A 404 -23.52 -4.23 4.09
C PRO A 404 -22.92 -3.95 5.47
N ASP A 405 -22.11 -4.89 5.96
CA ASP A 405 -21.38 -4.78 7.24
C ASP A 405 -19.89 -4.61 6.97
N TRP A 406 -19.39 -3.43 7.29
CA TRP A 406 -18.03 -3.01 6.94
C TRP A 406 -17.12 -2.98 8.16
N ASN A 407 -15.85 -3.30 7.95
CA ASN A 407 -14.82 -2.93 8.88
C ASN A 407 -14.67 -1.39 8.91
N PRO A 408 -14.14 -0.81 9.98
CA PRO A 408 -13.81 0.61 9.98
C PRO A 408 -12.92 1.00 8.80
N TRP A 409 -13.03 2.27 8.36
CA TRP A 409 -12.13 2.84 7.35
C TRP A 409 -10.67 2.64 7.76
N LEU A 410 -9.89 2.11 6.86
CA LEU A 410 -8.45 1.94 7.03
C LEU A 410 -7.74 2.95 6.14
N ALA A 411 -7.17 3.99 6.77
CA ALA A 411 -6.31 4.93 6.07
C ALA A 411 -5.04 4.20 5.60
N LEU A 412 -4.85 4.12 4.30
CA LEU A 412 -3.63 3.56 3.70
C LEU A 412 -2.53 4.62 3.62
N GLY A 413 -2.87 5.90 3.80
CA GLY A 413 -1.94 7.01 3.65
C GLY A 413 -1.53 7.24 2.19
N GLY A 414 -0.37 7.88 2.01
CA GLY A 414 0.15 8.28 0.72
C GLY A 414 -0.42 9.63 0.29
N ALA A 415 0.42 10.51 -0.26
CA ALA A 415 -0.03 11.74 -0.90
C ALA A 415 -0.15 11.46 -2.40
N MET A 416 -1.30 10.90 -2.81
CA MET A 416 -1.53 10.45 -4.18
C MET A 416 -2.35 11.49 -4.96
N ARG A 417 -1.98 11.72 -6.21
CA ARG A 417 -2.70 12.62 -7.12
C ARG A 417 -3.76 11.89 -7.93
N SER A 418 -3.49 10.64 -8.31
CA SER A 418 -4.41 9.86 -9.13
C SER A 418 -5.46 9.15 -8.29
N GLU A 419 -6.58 8.83 -8.92
CA GLU A 419 -7.51 7.83 -8.40
C GLU A 419 -6.78 6.49 -8.19
N PRO A 420 -7.12 5.72 -7.14
CA PRO A 420 -6.51 4.43 -6.90
C PRO A 420 -7.07 3.34 -7.81
N THR A 421 -6.23 2.41 -8.21
CA THR A 421 -6.63 1.17 -8.88
C THR A 421 -6.29 -0.01 -8.00
N ALA A 422 -7.29 -0.76 -7.58
CA ALA A 422 -7.12 -1.97 -6.79
C ALA A 422 -7.33 -3.21 -7.66
N VAL A 423 -6.49 -4.21 -7.50
CA VAL A 423 -6.56 -5.47 -8.23
C VAL A 423 -6.23 -6.65 -7.31
N ARG A 424 -6.89 -7.78 -7.55
CA ARG A 424 -6.53 -9.08 -6.97
C ARG A 424 -5.80 -9.89 -8.03
N LEU A 425 -4.61 -10.33 -7.69
CA LEU A 425 -3.79 -11.18 -8.53
C LEU A 425 -4.19 -12.66 -8.38
N SER A 426 -3.73 -13.50 -9.27
CA SER A 426 -4.06 -14.93 -9.28
C SER A 426 -3.50 -15.74 -8.10
N ASP A 427 -2.58 -15.16 -7.34
CA ASP A 427 -2.02 -15.69 -6.09
C ASP A 427 -2.71 -15.13 -4.82
N ASP A 428 -3.89 -14.53 -4.99
CA ASP A 428 -4.67 -13.85 -3.95
C ASP A 428 -4.05 -12.58 -3.37
N THR A 429 -2.91 -12.13 -3.89
CA THR A 429 -2.34 -10.84 -3.53
C THR A 429 -3.25 -9.71 -3.99
N ARG A 430 -3.58 -8.79 -3.09
CA ARG A 430 -4.29 -7.54 -3.43
C ARG A 430 -3.30 -6.41 -3.54
N VAL A 431 -3.40 -5.63 -4.60
CA VAL A 431 -2.51 -4.50 -4.84
C VAL A 431 -3.33 -3.27 -5.18
N VAL A 432 -2.96 -2.16 -4.57
CA VAL A 432 -3.47 -0.82 -4.90
C VAL A 432 -2.34 -0.05 -5.58
N PHE A 433 -2.64 0.54 -6.73
CA PHE A 433 -1.73 1.39 -7.49
C PHE A 433 -2.26 2.82 -7.51
N ALA A 434 -1.37 3.80 -7.42
CA ALA A 434 -1.68 5.22 -7.58
C ALA A 434 -0.43 6.00 -8.00
N LEU A 435 -0.64 7.20 -8.57
CA LEU A 435 0.42 8.14 -8.92
C LEU A 435 0.53 9.23 -7.85
N ASP A 436 1.75 9.63 -7.53
CA ASP A 436 2.03 10.81 -6.71
C ASP A 436 1.98 12.14 -7.50
N ALA A 437 2.35 13.24 -6.87
CA ALA A 437 2.34 14.58 -7.47
C ALA A 437 3.28 14.71 -8.66
N GLU A 438 4.40 14.03 -8.63
CA GLU A 438 5.45 14.01 -9.66
C GLU A 438 5.13 13.05 -10.79
N GLY A 439 4.04 12.29 -10.68
CA GLY A 439 3.67 11.24 -11.63
C GLY A 439 4.54 10.01 -11.53
N ALA A 440 5.06 9.71 -10.35
CA ALA A 440 5.68 8.41 -10.09
C ALA A 440 4.60 7.40 -9.66
N LEU A 441 4.76 6.15 -10.12
CA LEU A 441 3.83 5.07 -9.77
C LEU A 441 4.23 4.46 -8.44
N TRP A 442 3.25 4.34 -7.55
CA TRP A 442 3.35 3.68 -6.26
C TRP A 442 2.40 2.50 -6.19
N HIS A 443 2.76 1.52 -5.37
CA HIS A 443 1.86 0.43 -5.02
C HIS A 443 1.81 0.20 -3.51
N ARG A 444 0.69 -0.36 -3.06
CA ARG A 444 0.53 -0.92 -1.72
C ARG A 444 -0.05 -2.31 -1.84
N ARG A 445 0.61 -3.29 -1.26
CA ARG A 445 0.32 -4.71 -1.43
C ARG A 445 -0.16 -5.35 -0.13
N GLN A 446 -1.09 -6.29 -0.23
CA GLN A 446 -1.45 -7.21 0.84
C GLN A 446 -1.45 -8.63 0.31
N ASP A 447 -0.62 -9.51 0.89
CA ASP A 447 -0.49 -10.90 0.49
C ASP A 447 -1.62 -11.72 1.11
N GLY A 448 -2.47 -12.33 0.28
CA GLY A 448 -3.66 -13.06 0.72
C GLY A 448 -4.66 -12.21 1.51
N THR A 449 -5.65 -12.84 2.12
CA THR A 449 -6.74 -12.14 2.83
C THR A 449 -6.36 -11.67 4.23
N ALA A 450 -5.54 -12.43 4.92
CA ALA A 450 -5.05 -12.15 6.27
C ALA A 450 -3.53 -11.98 6.30
N GLY A 451 -2.92 -11.84 5.13
CA GLY A 451 -1.48 -11.68 4.99
C GLY A 451 -0.97 -10.28 5.27
N ASP A 452 0.31 -10.11 5.05
CA ASP A 452 1.02 -8.88 5.31
C ASP A 452 0.50 -7.72 4.47
N LEU A 453 0.17 -6.60 5.11
CA LEU A 453 -0.10 -5.32 4.45
C LEU A 453 1.18 -4.49 4.41
N PHE A 454 1.80 -4.43 3.24
CA PHE A 454 3.03 -3.69 3.02
C PHE A 454 2.76 -2.18 2.94
N PRO A 455 3.72 -1.32 3.27
CA PRO A 455 3.59 0.13 3.10
C PRO A 455 3.57 0.51 1.62
N TRP A 456 3.24 1.79 1.33
CA TRP A 456 3.42 2.33 -0.01
C TRP A 456 4.88 2.22 -0.44
N THR A 457 5.11 1.62 -1.60
CA THR A 457 6.43 1.40 -2.17
C THR A 457 6.45 1.96 -3.59
N PRO A 458 7.44 2.78 -3.96
CA PRO A 458 7.53 3.32 -5.31
C PRO A 458 7.90 2.22 -6.31
N LEU A 459 7.23 2.23 -7.45
CA LEU A 459 7.57 1.41 -8.62
C LEU A 459 8.38 2.20 -9.65
N GLY A 460 8.59 3.50 -9.40
CA GLY A 460 9.32 4.39 -10.29
C GLY A 460 8.43 4.97 -11.40
N GLY A 461 9.08 5.49 -12.43
CA GLY A 461 8.45 6.32 -13.44
C GLY A 461 8.45 7.79 -13.01
N THR A 462 8.34 8.69 -13.96
CA THR A 462 8.18 10.13 -13.74
C THR A 462 7.32 10.71 -14.85
N GLY A 463 6.50 11.70 -14.51
CA GLY A 463 5.63 12.35 -15.49
C GLY A 463 4.54 11.45 -16.05
N LEU A 464 4.17 10.36 -15.32
CA LEU A 464 2.99 9.58 -15.64
C LEU A 464 1.74 10.37 -15.28
N THR A 465 0.66 10.18 -16.03
CA THR A 465 -0.57 10.97 -15.91
C THR A 465 -1.82 10.09 -15.96
N GLY A 466 -2.93 10.61 -15.43
CA GLY A 466 -4.20 9.88 -15.38
C GLY A 466 -4.24 8.84 -14.26
N THR A 467 -5.16 7.91 -14.38
CA THR A 467 -5.32 6.79 -13.44
C THR A 467 -4.62 5.55 -14.01
N PRO A 468 -3.72 4.89 -13.28
CA PRO A 468 -3.12 3.64 -13.75
C PRO A 468 -4.19 2.56 -13.89
N VAL A 469 -4.09 1.71 -14.89
CA VAL A 469 -4.94 0.54 -15.09
C VAL A 469 -4.11 -0.71 -14.81
N ALA A 470 -4.67 -1.64 -14.05
CA ALA A 470 -4.01 -2.91 -13.72
C ALA A 470 -4.88 -4.09 -14.16
N VAL A 471 -4.32 -4.95 -14.98
CA VAL A 471 -5.01 -6.14 -15.53
C VAL A 471 -4.34 -7.39 -14.98
N PRO A 472 -5.05 -8.22 -14.18
CA PRO A 472 -4.48 -9.44 -13.63
C PRO A 472 -4.06 -10.42 -14.72
N GLY A 473 -2.84 -10.95 -14.59
CA GLY A 473 -2.29 -11.99 -15.45
C GLY A 473 -2.26 -13.36 -14.76
N ALA A 474 -1.50 -14.29 -15.33
CA ALA A 474 -1.18 -15.55 -14.69
C ALA A 474 -0.10 -15.36 -13.61
N ASP A 475 0.06 -16.38 -12.75
CA ASP A 475 1.22 -16.53 -11.84
C ASP A 475 1.51 -15.31 -10.97
N GLY A 476 0.47 -14.64 -10.45
CA GLY A 476 0.62 -13.47 -9.58
C GLY A 476 1.14 -12.22 -10.31
N THR A 477 0.97 -12.14 -11.63
CA THR A 477 1.35 -10.97 -12.42
C THR A 477 0.19 -10.00 -12.64
N ALA A 478 0.50 -8.74 -12.97
CA ALA A 478 -0.43 -7.80 -13.58
C ALA A 478 0.25 -7.02 -14.69
N THR A 479 -0.48 -6.74 -15.76
CA THR A 479 -0.07 -5.74 -16.75
C THR A 479 -0.60 -4.38 -16.30
N LEU A 480 0.31 -3.44 -16.09
CA LEU A 480 0.00 -2.05 -15.77
C LEU A 480 0.02 -1.23 -17.05
N LEU A 481 -0.98 -0.36 -17.19
CA LEU A 481 -1.05 0.60 -18.29
C LEU A 481 -1.25 2.00 -17.72
N VAL A 482 -0.54 2.99 -18.24
CA VAL A 482 -0.63 4.37 -17.82
C VAL A 482 -0.15 5.30 -18.95
N ALA A 483 -0.70 6.50 -19.02
CA ALA A 483 -0.23 7.53 -19.97
C ALA A 483 0.97 8.29 -19.40
N ASN A 484 1.83 8.80 -20.26
CA ASN A 484 2.81 9.83 -19.91
C ASN A 484 2.30 11.24 -20.30
N ALA A 485 3.06 12.27 -19.99
CA ALA A 485 2.71 13.66 -20.28
C ALA A 485 2.51 13.98 -21.78
N ALA A 486 3.08 13.19 -22.67
CA ALA A 486 2.86 13.31 -24.13
C ALA A 486 1.59 12.58 -24.58
N GLY A 487 0.86 11.93 -23.69
CA GLY A 487 -0.29 11.09 -24.04
C GLY A 487 0.11 9.78 -24.73
N THR A 488 1.32 9.29 -24.53
CA THR A 488 1.70 7.94 -24.95
C THR A 488 1.28 6.96 -23.87
N LEU A 489 0.46 5.98 -24.22
CA LEU A 489 0.17 4.87 -23.34
C LEU A 489 1.38 3.94 -23.24
N GLN A 490 1.72 3.55 -22.02
CA GLN A 490 2.84 2.65 -21.74
C GLN A 490 2.34 1.46 -20.94
N ALA A 491 2.94 0.30 -21.15
CA ALA A 491 2.67 -0.92 -20.40
C ALA A 491 3.93 -1.43 -19.71
N ALA A 492 3.75 -1.99 -18.51
CA ALA A 492 4.79 -2.73 -17.80
C ALA A 492 4.18 -3.92 -17.06
N THR A 493 4.98 -4.93 -16.79
CA THR A 493 4.56 -6.10 -16.01
C THR A 493 4.97 -5.94 -14.55
N TYR A 494 4.01 -6.16 -13.66
CA TYR A 494 4.21 -6.18 -12.22
C TYR A 494 4.15 -7.62 -11.71
N LYS A 495 5.02 -7.98 -10.75
CA LYS A 495 4.97 -9.24 -10.00
C LYS A 495 5.71 -9.09 -8.66
N GLY A 496 5.15 -9.64 -7.60
CA GLY A 496 5.84 -9.80 -6.32
C GLY A 496 6.32 -8.50 -5.65
N GLY A 497 5.74 -7.35 -5.98
CA GLY A 497 6.13 -6.06 -5.40
C GLY A 497 7.06 -5.21 -6.27
N ALA A 498 7.35 -5.61 -7.50
CA ALA A 498 8.24 -4.89 -8.40
C ALA A 498 7.73 -4.91 -9.85
N LEU A 499 8.22 -3.99 -10.67
CA LEU A 499 8.11 -4.11 -12.12
C LEU A 499 9.14 -5.14 -12.61
N THR A 500 8.68 -6.12 -13.37
CA THR A 500 9.51 -7.18 -13.96
C THR A 500 9.89 -6.91 -15.41
N SER A 501 9.32 -5.85 -16.01
CA SER A 501 9.69 -5.33 -17.31
C SER A 501 9.89 -3.82 -17.28
N ALA A 502 10.64 -3.28 -18.22
CA ALA A 502 10.65 -1.85 -18.49
C ALA A 502 9.30 -1.38 -19.04
N TRP A 503 9.02 -0.09 -18.93
CA TRP A 503 7.88 0.54 -19.60
C TRP A 503 8.04 0.47 -21.11
N THR A 504 7.05 -0.08 -21.79
CA THR A 504 7.01 -0.18 -23.24
C THR A 504 5.85 0.66 -23.77
N GLY A 505 6.13 1.59 -24.68
CA GLY A 505 5.10 2.41 -25.32
C GLY A 505 4.22 1.57 -26.25
N LEU A 506 2.91 1.85 -26.25
CA LEU A 506 1.96 1.23 -27.16
C LEU A 506 1.92 1.90 -28.54
N GLY A 507 2.79 2.87 -28.80
CA GLY A 507 2.81 3.67 -30.02
C GLY A 507 1.78 4.79 -30.04
N GLY A 508 2.07 5.84 -30.79
CA GLY A 508 1.25 7.05 -30.89
C GLY A 508 1.36 7.94 -29.66
N THR A 509 0.82 9.14 -29.78
CA THR A 509 0.74 10.16 -28.72
C THR A 509 -0.66 10.77 -28.72
N GLY A 510 -0.98 11.62 -27.74
CA GLY A 510 -2.26 12.33 -27.71
C GLY A 510 -3.42 11.50 -27.16
N PHE A 511 -3.16 10.38 -26.50
CA PHE A 511 -4.18 9.68 -25.76
C PHE A 511 -4.45 10.42 -24.44
N VAL A 512 -5.72 10.54 -24.10
CA VAL A 512 -6.22 11.28 -22.94
C VAL A 512 -7.19 10.42 -22.17
N ASP A 513 -7.43 10.81 -20.93
CA ASP A 513 -8.30 10.10 -19.98
C ASP A 513 -7.78 8.69 -19.61
N THR A 514 -8.56 7.93 -18.88
CA THR A 514 -8.20 6.59 -18.45
C THR A 514 -8.55 5.57 -19.54
N PRO A 515 -7.61 4.75 -20.00
CA PRO A 515 -7.90 3.70 -20.97
C PRO A 515 -8.74 2.59 -20.34
N SER A 516 -9.52 1.91 -21.17
CA SER A 516 -10.19 0.65 -20.81
C SER A 516 -9.47 -0.53 -21.42
N VAL A 517 -9.46 -1.66 -20.72
CA VAL A 517 -8.77 -2.86 -21.16
C VAL A 517 -9.67 -4.07 -21.00
N VAL A 518 -9.70 -4.91 -22.02
CA VAL A 518 -10.41 -6.18 -22.01
C VAL A 518 -9.43 -7.32 -22.24
N THR A 519 -9.53 -8.35 -21.41
CA THR A 519 -8.77 -9.59 -21.59
C THR A 519 -9.57 -10.52 -22.51
N LEU A 520 -9.02 -10.82 -23.68
CA LEU A 520 -9.60 -11.76 -24.63
C LEU A 520 -9.23 -13.21 -24.29
N PRO A 521 -9.93 -14.21 -24.86
CA PRO A 521 -9.48 -15.59 -24.79
C PRO A 521 -8.01 -15.73 -25.24
N GLY A 522 -7.23 -16.58 -24.56
CA GLY A 522 -5.78 -16.66 -24.76
C GLY A 522 -4.99 -15.56 -24.05
N ARG A 523 -5.64 -14.79 -23.18
CA ARG A 523 -5.04 -13.72 -22.32
C ARG A 523 -4.44 -12.53 -23.08
N ARG A 524 -4.77 -12.36 -24.35
CA ARG A 524 -4.39 -11.14 -25.09
C ARG A 524 -5.20 -9.96 -24.60
N LEU A 525 -4.55 -8.82 -24.48
CA LEU A 525 -5.19 -7.58 -24.03
C LEU A 525 -5.64 -6.76 -25.25
N MET A 526 -6.84 -6.20 -25.17
CA MET A 526 -7.34 -5.21 -26.08
C MET A 526 -7.56 -3.91 -25.33
N VAL A 527 -6.87 -2.86 -25.76
CA VAL A 527 -6.86 -1.55 -25.11
C VAL A 527 -7.72 -0.58 -25.90
N PHE A 528 -8.50 0.23 -25.20
CA PHE A 528 -9.35 1.28 -25.74
C PHE A 528 -8.99 2.61 -25.09
N ALA A 529 -8.77 3.64 -25.87
CA ALA A 529 -8.43 4.95 -25.36
C ALA A 529 -9.00 6.05 -26.27
N ARG A 530 -9.39 7.16 -25.64
CA ARG A 530 -9.78 8.37 -26.37
C ARG A 530 -8.51 9.13 -26.80
N HIS A 531 -8.51 9.63 -27.99
CA HIS A 531 -7.43 10.42 -28.56
C HIS A 531 -7.87 11.88 -28.76
N THR A 532 -6.93 12.80 -28.80
CA THR A 532 -7.18 14.25 -28.93
C THR A 532 -7.83 14.64 -30.28
N ASP A 533 -7.82 13.77 -31.27
CA ASP A 533 -8.56 13.94 -32.52
C ASP A 533 -10.07 13.69 -32.37
N GLY A 534 -10.55 13.40 -31.18
CA GLY A 534 -11.96 13.14 -30.89
C GLY A 534 -12.42 11.73 -31.28
N VAL A 535 -11.51 10.77 -31.39
CA VAL A 535 -11.83 9.38 -31.77
C VAL A 535 -11.46 8.43 -30.62
N VAL A 536 -12.32 7.47 -30.34
CA VAL A 536 -11.94 6.29 -29.53
C VAL A 536 -11.20 5.33 -30.42
N LYS A 537 -10.00 4.96 -30.02
CA LYS A 537 -9.13 4.02 -30.73
C LYS A 537 -8.91 2.75 -29.94
N SER A 538 -8.66 1.65 -30.65
CA SER A 538 -8.35 0.36 -30.05
C SER A 538 -7.02 -0.19 -30.57
N GLN A 539 -6.34 -0.95 -29.73
CA GLN A 539 -5.16 -1.72 -30.10
C GLN A 539 -5.24 -3.12 -29.49
N LEU A 540 -4.97 -4.14 -30.30
CA LEU A 540 -4.93 -5.52 -29.85
C LEU A 540 -3.48 -5.98 -29.70
N GLN A 541 -3.12 -6.47 -28.52
CA GLN A 541 -1.82 -7.07 -28.23
C GLN A 541 -1.55 -8.27 -29.16
N ASN A 542 -0.33 -8.42 -29.62
CA ASN A 542 0.11 -9.57 -30.40
C ASN A 542 0.06 -10.87 -29.57
N ILE A 543 0.11 -12.00 -30.27
CA ILE A 543 0.08 -13.34 -29.61
C ILE A 543 1.30 -13.57 -28.71
N ASP A 544 2.44 -12.97 -29.03
CA ASP A 544 3.68 -13.03 -28.27
C ASP A 544 3.74 -12.04 -27.10
N GLY A 545 2.65 -11.30 -26.87
CA GLY A 545 2.56 -10.32 -25.77
C GLY A 545 3.12 -8.93 -26.13
N THR A 546 3.67 -8.74 -27.33
CA THR A 546 4.16 -7.42 -27.78
C THR A 546 3.01 -6.52 -28.25
N TRP A 547 3.28 -5.23 -28.38
CA TRP A 547 2.32 -4.24 -28.86
C TRP A 547 2.65 -3.85 -30.33
N PRO A 548 1.67 -3.88 -31.24
CA PRO A 548 1.94 -3.59 -32.65
C PRO A 548 2.25 -2.12 -32.94
N GLY A 549 1.97 -1.21 -32.00
CA GLY A 549 2.21 0.22 -32.17
C GLY A 549 1.20 0.96 -33.04
N THR A 550 0.23 0.25 -33.62
CA THR A 550 -0.80 0.80 -34.51
C THR A 550 -2.17 0.78 -33.85
N TRP A 551 -2.94 1.84 -34.05
CA TRP A 551 -4.25 2.02 -33.44
C TRP A 551 -5.33 2.07 -34.54
N THR A 552 -6.45 1.43 -34.26
CA THR A 552 -7.62 1.38 -35.14
C THR A 552 -8.77 2.15 -34.51
N ALA A 553 -9.46 2.98 -35.28
CA ALA A 553 -10.66 3.67 -34.82
C ALA A 553 -11.77 2.66 -34.45
N VAL A 554 -12.49 2.95 -33.38
CA VAL A 554 -13.69 2.22 -32.99
C VAL A 554 -14.91 2.90 -33.59
N GLY A 555 -15.73 2.15 -34.30
CA GLY A 555 -16.92 2.65 -34.97
C GLY A 555 -16.64 3.60 -36.12
N ALA A 556 -17.70 4.04 -36.78
CA ALA A 556 -17.62 5.08 -37.80
C ALA A 556 -17.48 6.48 -37.18
N SER A 557 -17.08 7.47 -37.98
CA SER A 557 -17.10 8.88 -37.59
C SER A 557 -18.56 9.35 -37.40
N GLY A 558 -18.74 10.44 -36.63
CA GLY A 558 -20.06 11.06 -36.47
C GLY A 558 -20.46 11.29 -35.01
N ILE A 559 -19.63 10.93 -34.05
CA ILE A 559 -19.79 11.27 -32.65
C ILE A 559 -18.56 12.05 -32.17
N THR A 560 -18.74 12.80 -31.06
CA THR A 560 -17.64 13.51 -30.40
C THR A 560 -17.47 12.95 -28.98
N PRO A 561 -16.64 11.90 -28.79
CA PRO A 561 -16.38 11.29 -27.49
C PRO A 561 -15.73 12.25 -26.50
N VAL A 562 -16.15 12.18 -25.26
CA VAL A 562 -15.55 12.87 -24.10
C VAL A 562 -15.41 11.91 -22.93
N GLY A 563 -14.40 12.15 -22.09
CA GLY A 563 -14.14 11.30 -20.94
C GLY A 563 -13.54 9.92 -21.29
N SER A 564 -13.53 9.04 -20.32
CA SER A 564 -12.94 7.72 -20.43
C SER A 564 -13.89 6.73 -21.11
N PRO A 565 -13.50 6.05 -22.19
CA PRO A 565 -14.29 4.96 -22.74
C PRO A 565 -14.28 3.77 -21.77
N THR A 566 -15.32 2.93 -21.86
CA THR A 566 -15.36 1.65 -21.12
C THR A 566 -15.70 0.52 -22.07
N ALA A 567 -15.08 -0.64 -21.87
CA ALA A 567 -15.27 -1.79 -22.73
C ALA A 567 -15.51 -3.07 -21.94
N VAL A 568 -16.23 -3.99 -22.54
CA VAL A 568 -16.56 -5.27 -21.94
C VAL A 568 -16.63 -6.37 -22.99
N LEU A 569 -16.16 -7.57 -22.63
CA LEU A 569 -16.23 -8.77 -23.47
C LEU A 569 -17.52 -9.54 -23.17
N SER A 570 -18.32 -9.82 -24.19
CA SER A 570 -19.43 -10.76 -24.06
C SER A 570 -18.89 -12.19 -23.95
N PRO A 571 -19.16 -12.91 -22.85
CA PRO A 571 -18.68 -14.28 -22.71
C PRO A 571 -19.32 -15.27 -23.68
N ASN A 572 -20.53 -14.98 -24.16
CA ASN A 572 -21.26 -15.86 -25.09
C ASN A 572 -20.88 -15.67 -26.56
N THR A 573 -20.58 -14.45 -26.96
CA THR A 573 -20.28 -14.17 -28.37
C THR A 573 -18.80 -13.95 -28.65
N GLY A 574 -17.98 -13.75 -27.59
CA GLY A 574 -16.57 -13.37 -27.72
C GLY A 574 -16.35 -11.99 -28.35
N ARG A 575 -17.41 -11.17 -28.51
CA ARG A 575 -17.32 -9.82 -29.09
C ARG A 575 -17.16 -8.79 -27.99
N VAL A 576 -16.35 -7.77 -28.25
CA VAL A 576 -16.20 -6.62 -27.33
C VAL A 576 -17.24 -5.56 -27.68
N SER A 577 -17.86 -5.01 -26.64
CA SER A 577 -18.70 -3.83 -26.68
C SER A 577 -17.98 -2.66 -26.02
N VAL A 578 -18.00 -1.49 -26.64
CA VAL A 578 -17.37 -0.25 -26.16
C VAL A 578 -18.46 0.81 -25.97
N PHE A 579 -18.41 1.49 -24.84
CA PHE A 579 -19.28 2.61 -24.52
C PHE A 579 -18.46 3.86 -24.32
N THR A 580 -18.97 5.00 -24.77
CA THR A 580 -18.35 6.31 -24.57
C THR A 580 -19.41 7.37 -24.37
N ARG A 581 -19.11 8.37 -23.56
CA ARG A 581 -19.93 9.57 -23.44
C ARG A 581 -19.58 10.56 -24.55
N THR A 582 -20.54 11.33 -24.98
CA THR A 582 -20.39 12.38 -26.00
C THR A 582 -20.56 13.78 -25.39
N THR A 583 -20.24 14.81 -26.16
CA THR A 583 -20.33 16.21 -25.74
C THR A 583 -21.74 16.68 -25.36
N ASP A 584 -22.76 16.00 -25.83
CA ASP A 584 -24.18 16.22 -25.49
C ASP A 584 -24.63 15.36 -24.30
N ASP A 585 -23.70 14.74 -23.59
CA ASP A 585 -23.94 13.88 -22.44
C ASP A 585 -24.85 12.67 -22.74
N THR A 586 -24.83 12.15 -23.98
CA THR A 586 -25.40 10.85 -24.32
C THR A 586 -24.34 9.76 -24.24
N ILE A 587 -24.76 8.50 -24.03
CA ILE A 587 -23.86 7.36 -24.07
C ILE A 587 -24.05 6.65 -25.41
N GLN A 588 -22.97 6.51 -26.15
CA GLN A 588 -22.89 5.81 -27.41
C GLN A 588 -22.25 4.43 -27.22
N HIS A 589 -22.65 3.48 -28.03
CA HIS A 589 -22.19 2.11 -28.04
C HIS A 589 -21.74 1.68 -29.43
N SER A 590 -20.60 0.99 -29.52
CA SER A 590 -20.15 0.26 -30.71
C SER A 590 -19.71 -1.15 -30.31
N ARG A 591 -19.84 -2.10 -31.23
CA ARG A 591 -19.50 -3.50 -30.98
C ARG A 591 -18.66 -4.07 -32.11
N GLN A 592 -17.75 -4.98 -31.78
CA GLN A 592 -17.02 -5.73 -32.81
C GLN A 592 -17.96 -6.46 -33.76
N THR A 593 -17.65 -6.45 -35.06
CA THR A 593 -18.45 -7.17 -36.09
C THR A 593 -18.33 -8.68 -35.96
N ALA A 594 -17.22 -9.18 -35.42
CA ALA A 594 -16.98 -10.59 -35.11
C ALA A 594 -16.05 -10.70 -33.89
N ALA A 595 -16.04 -11.85 -33.21
CA ALA A 595 -15.14 -12.12 -32.11
C ALA A 595 -13.68 -11.97 -32.53
N GLY A 596 -12.89 -11.21 -31.74
CA GLY A 596 -11.47 -10.95 -32.02
C GLY A 596 -11.19 -10.08 -33.26
N SER A 597 -12.22 -9.51 -33.89
CA SER A 597 -12.08 -8.61 -35.06
C SER A 597 -11.53 -7.24 -34.63
N THR A 598 -10.81 -6.59 -35.51
CA THR A 598 -10.48 -5.16 -35.42
C THR A 598 -11.50 -4.26 -36.12
N ALA A 599 -12.52 -4.84 -36.78
CA ALA A 599 -13.62 -4.12 -37.40
C ALA A 599 -14.78 -3.92 -36.41
N TRP A 600 -15.38 -2.75 -36.46
CA TRP A 600 -16.40 -2.28 -35.55
C TRP A 600 -17.70 -1.92 -36.28
N GLY A 601 -18.84 -2.13 -35.61
CA GLY A 601 -20.10 -1.57 -36.07
C GLY A 601 -20.15 -0.06 -35.82
N ASP A 602 -21.12 0.61 -36.44
CA ASP A 602 -21.35 2.04 -36.24
C ASP A 602 -21.72 2.36 -34.78
N TRP A 603 -21.45 3.58 -34.36
CA TRP A 603 -21.92 4.09 -33.12
C TRP A 603 -23.44 4.23 -33.11
N ALA A 604 -24.06 3.75 -32.02
CA ALA A 604 -25.49 3.86 -31.78
C ALA A 604 -25.74 4.39 -30.37
N THR A 605 -26.76 5.23 -30.21
CA THR A 605 -27.15 5.74 -28.89
C THR A 605 -27.64 4.59 -27.99
N ALA A 606 -27.03 4.43 -26.83
CA ALA A 606 -27.36 3.38 -25.86
C ALA A 606 -28.32 3.88 -24.76
N THR A 607 -28.59 5.16 -24.68
CA THR A 607 -29.42 5.80 -23.66
C THR A 607 -30.74 6.28 -24.22
N VAL A 608 -31.73 6.46 -23.34
CA VAL A 608 -33.00 7.10 -23.70
C VAL A 608 -32.83 8.60 -23.94
N PRO A 609 -33.62 9.24 -24.79
CA PRO A 609 -33.37 10.62 -25.20
C PRO A 609 -33.78 11.68 -24.18
N ASP A 610 -34.46 11.31 -23.11
CA ASP A 610 -35.05 12.21 -22.11
C ASP A 610 -34.11 12.49 -20.90
N GLU A 611 -32.92 11.90 -20.89
CA GLU A 611 -31.94 12.07 -19.82
C GLU A 611 -30.53 12.36 -20.35
N THR A 612 -29.76 13.14 -19.61
CA THR A 612 -28.32 13.39 -19.88
C THR A 612 -27.43 12.79 -18.80
N TYR A 613 -26.24 12.38 -19.20
CA TYR A 613 -25.30 11.59 -18.39
C TYR A 613 -23.92 12.26 -18.35
N PRO A 614 -23.72 13.25 -17.48
CA PRO A 614 -22.41 13.93 -17.36
C PRO A 614 -21.32 13.05 -16.73
N THR A 615 -21.66 11.84 -16.36
CA THR A 615 -20.73 10.83 -15.77
C THR A 615 -20.34 9.82 -16.83
N ASP A 616 -19.03 9.52 -16.95
CA ASP A 616 -18.56 8.47 -17.84
C ASP A 616 -19.19 7.11 -17.48
N PRO A 617 -19.58 6.31 -18.47
CA PRO A 617 -20.18 4.99 -18.23
C PRO A 617 -19.17 4.01 -17.64
N THR A 618 -19.64 3.06 -16.86
CA THR A 618 -18.86 1.90 -16.42
C THR A 618 -19.57 0.63 -16.86
N ALA A 619 -18.95 -0.09 -17.80
CA ALA A 619 -19.49 -1.32 -18.35
C ALA A 619 -19.34 -2.50 -17.38
N PHE A 620 -20.26 -3.44 -17.47
CA PHE A 620 -20.24 -4.68 -16.70
C PHE A 620 -20.76 -5.87 -17.50
N VAL A 621 -20.36 -7.06 -17.05
CA VAL A 621 -21.06 -8.32 -17.34
C VAL A 621 -21.58 -8.83 -16.00
N PHE A 622 -22.81 -9.28 -15.99
CA PHE A 622 -23.44 -9.92 -14.85
C PHE A 622 -23.97 -11.28 -15.25
N GLN A 623 -23.56 -12.31 -14.55
CA GLN A 623 -23.99 -13.68 -14.78
C GLN A 623 -24.74 -14.21 -13.55
N ASN A 624 -25.93 -14.78 -13.76
CA ASN A 624 -26.71 -15.47 -12.74
C ASN A 624 -27.41 -16.70 -13.33
N SER A 625 -28.29 -17.34 -12.54
CA SER A 625 -29.11 -18.48 -12.96
C SER A 625 -30.01 -18.19 -14.16
N ASN A 626 -30.38 -16.91 -14.37
CA ASN A 626 -31.29 -16.46 -15.45
C ASN A 626 -30.56 -16.12 -16.74
N GLY A 627 -29.22 -16.21 -16.76
CA GLY A 627 -28.40 -15.97 -17.94
C GLY A 627 -27.31 -14.92 -17.75
N ILE A 628 -26.86 -14.35 -18.87
CA ILE A 628 -25.81 -13.34 -18.92
C ILE A 628 -26.41 -12.02 -19.37
N ARG A 629 -26.17 -10.97 -18.59
CA ARG A 629 -26.52 -9.58 -18.90
C ARG A 629 -25.24 -8.80 -19.16
N LEU A 630 -25.24 -8.01 -20.19
CA LEU A 630 -24.17 -7.09 -20.54
C LEU A 630 -24.74 -5.67 -20.52
N GLY A 631 -24.02 -4.73 -19.90
CA GLY A 631 -24.53 -3.37 -19.81
C GLY A 631 -23.54 -2.37 -19.27
N PHE A 632 -24.08 -1.24 -18.82
CA PHE A 632 -23.33 -0.19 -18.18
C PHE A 632 -24.18 0.51 -17.10
N VAL A 633 -23.49 1.15 -16.18
CA VAL A 633 -24.06 2.09 -15.22
C VAL A 633 -23.49 3.48 -15.47
N SER A 634 -24.32 4.51 -15.26
CA SER A 634 -23.92 5.91 -15.30
C SER A 634 -24.81 6.73 -14.38
N ARG A 635 -24.49 8.00 -14.15
CA ARG A 635 -25.31 8.93 -13.36
C ARG A 635 -25.86 10.04 -14.24
N THR A 636 -27.10 10.37 -14.00
CA THR A 636 -27.73 11.51 -14.66
C THR A 636 -27.29 12.84 -14.07
N ALA A 637 -27.62 13.94 -14.71
CA ALA A 637 -27.31 15.29 -14.25
C ALA A 637 -27.86 15.60 -12.84
N ASN A 638 -28.97 14.99 -12.43
CA ASN A 638 -29.52 15.11 -11.08
C ASN A 638 -28.93 14.12 -10.07
N GLY A 639 -27.88 13.37 -10.46
CA GLY A 639 -27.18 12.42 -9.58
C GLY A 639 -27.80 11.03 -9.47
N SER A 640 -28.93 10.76 -10.12
CA SER A 640 -29.57 9.44 -10.10
C SER A 640 -28.71 8.40 -10.82
N VAL A 641 -28.58 7.22 -10.24
CA VAL A 641 -27.90 6.08 -10.88
C VAL A 641 -28.85 5.43 -11.89
N ARG A 642 -28.33 5.15 -13.08
CA ARG A 642 -29.04 4.43 -14.12
C ARG A 642 -28.28 3.20 -14.53
N LEU A 643 -29.01 2.09 -14.71
CA LEU A 643 -28.50 0.84 -15.21
C LEU A 643 -29.15 0.54 -16.55
N TYR A 644 -28.32 0.28 -17.54
CA TYR A 644 -28.72 -0.14 -18.89
C TYR A 644 -28.15 -1.51 -19.14
N ASP A 645 -28.93 -2.43 -19.65
CA ASP A 645 -28.47 -3.76 -20.00
C ASP A 645 -29.15 -4.37 -21.20
N THR A 646 -28.59 -5.45 -21.69
CA THR A 646 -29.13 -6.33 -22.72
C THR A 646 -28.91 -7.78 -22.34
N ASP A 647 -29.83 -8.64 -22.78
CA ASP A 647 -29.72 -10.07 -22.55
C ASP A 647 -28.72 -10.68 -23.56
N GLU A 648 -27.69 -11.31 -23.05
CA GLU A 648 -26.68 -12.05 -23.82
C GLU A 648 -26.82 -13.56 -23.65
N SER A 649 -27.98 -14.06 -23.20
CA SER A 649 -28.24 -15.50 -23.10
C SER A 649 -28.21 -16.18 -24.47
N ALA A 650 -27.93 -17.47 -24.50
CA ALA A 650 -27.87 -18.24 -25.74
C ALA A 650 -29.20 -18.22 -26.53
N ALA A 651 -30.33 -18.19 -25.81
CA ALA A 651 -31.66 -18.09 -26.43
C ALA A 651 -31.87 -16.74 -27.11
N SER A 652 -31.48 -15.65 -26.50
CA SER A 652 -31.55 -14.31 -27.05
C SER A 652 -30.65 -14.14 -28.28
N LEU A 653 -29.45 -14.74 -28.26
CA LEU A 653 -28.51 -14.71 -29.39
C LEU A 653 -29.02 -15.52 -30.57
N ALA A 654 -29.70 -16.64 -30.37
CA ALA A 654 -30.28 -17.44 -31.45
C ALA A 654 -31.37 -16.67 -32.21
N THR A 655 -32.17 -15.83 -31.55
CA THR A 655 -33.18 -14.96 -32.18
C THR A 655 -32.59 -13.76 -32.90
N ARG A 656 -31.30 -13.37 -32.60
CA ARG A 656 -30.59 -12.24 -33.18
C ARG A 656 -29.71 -12.66 -34.39
N ALA A 657 -29.86 -13.85 -34.91
CA ALA A 657 -29.05 -14.36 -36.05
C ALA A 657 -29.23 -13.61 -37.39
N ALA A 658 -30.03 -12.53 -37.40
CA ALA A 658 -30.09 -11.61 -38.54
C ALA A 658 -28.88 -10.65 -38.52
N PRO A 659 -28.13 -10.47 -39.64
CA PRO A 659 -26.84 -9.76 -39.65
C PRO A 659 -26.89 -8.24 -39.36
N ALA A 660 -28.06 -7.63 -39.23
CA ALA A 660 -28.21 -6.17 -39.25
C ALA A 660 -28.91 -5.54 -38.03
N ALA A 661 -29.41 -6.31 -37.06
CA ALA A 661 -30.05 -5.71 -35.90
C ALA A 661 -28.97 -5.32 -34.89
N GLY A 662 -28.72 -4.03 -34.68
CA GLY A 662 -27.89 -3.49 -33.63
C GLY A 662 -28.40 -3.96 -32.26
N ILE A 663 -27.48 -4.12 -31.29
CA ILE A 663 -27.87 -4.40 -29.91
C ILE A 663 -28.53 -3.13 -29.34
N SER A 664 -29.69 -3.29 -28.73
CA SER A 664 -30.35 -2.24 -27.95
C SER A 664 -30.17 -2.50 -26.45
N PHE A 665 -29.97 -1.42 -25.70
CA PHE A 665 -29.89 -1.44 -24.23
C PHE A 665 -31.21 -0.92 -23.67
N THR A 666 -31.69 -1.58 -22.63
CA THR A 666 -32.92 -1.18 -21.95
C THR A 666 -32.57 -0.52 -20.63
N ARG A 667 -33.11 0.67 -20.38
CA ARG A 667 -33.04 1.30 -19.06
C ARG A 667 -33.84 0.48 -18.07
N GLN A 668 -33.20 0.14 -16.97
CA GLN A 668 -33.81 -0.59 -15.89
C GLN A 668 -34.15 0.36 -14.74
N GLU A 669 -35.35 0.18 -14.19
CA GLU A 669 -35.74 0.89 -12.97
C GLU A 669 -35.10 0.21 -11.75
N ILE A 670 -34.24 0.96 -11.07
CA ILE A 670 -33.53 0.50 -9.87
C ILE A 670 -33.81 1.44 -8.70
N PRO A 671 -33.84 0.92 -7.45
CA PRO A 671 -33.90 1.77 -6.27
C PRO A 671 -32.76 2.79 -6.28
N GLN A 672 -33.03 4.00 -5.81
CA GLN A 672 -32.02 5.05 -5.71
C GLN A 672 -31.45 5.13 -4.28
N PRO A 673 -30.19 5.56 -4.10
CA PRO A 673 -29.66 5.85 -2.78
C PRO A 673 -30.50 6.95 -2.13
N ARG A 674 -30.83 6.78 -0.86
CA ARG A 674 -31.51 7.81 -0.09
C ARG A 674 -30.48 8.79 0.44
N ASP A 675 -30.76 10.07 0.32
CA ASP A 675 -30.04 11.09 1.07
C ASP A 675 -30.50 10.98 2.53
N ASN A 676 -29.58 10.60 3.42
CA ASN A 676 -29.85 10.57 4.86
C ASN A 676 -29.56 11.95 5.46
#